data_3a2e77e1e1fea8bebc8bec913bb4e392
#
_entry.id   3a2e77e1e1fea8bebc8bec913bb4e392
#
_cell.length_a   1.000
_cell.length_b   1.000
_cell.length_c   1.000
_cell.angle_alpha   90.00
_cell.angle_beta   90.00
_cell.angle_gamma   90.00
#
_symmetry.space_group_name_H-M   'P 1'
#
loop_
_entity.id
_entity.type
_entity.pdbx_description
1 polymer ?
#
loop_
_entity_poly.entity_id
_entity_poly.type
_entity_poly.pdbx_seq_one_letter_code
_entity_poly.pdbx_strand_id
1 'polypeptide(L)'
;MRGVFYFPQRRLIMDNVKQLTVNSIRVLSAEAIQKANSGHPGMPLGSAPIGYSIFTNMVFNPKDTAFDNRDRFVLSAGHASMLDYSLYYLFGFGLTKEDIMNFRQLGSRTAGHPEYGVCPGVETSTGPLGQGIANAVGMAIAENYLANKFNKEGFPIVDHYTYALCGDGCMQEGIENEAASLAGALKLGKLIVFYDDNDITIEGSTDITFTEDVGKRHEAMGWQVIKVKDANDVMALNRAIKKAKAETEKPSLIIVKSEIGYGSHLQGNAGCHGAPLGEEGVATLKKNLNWEYAPFEVPEEVFKHCKKFGAKGRRTQKAWKAMFKAYAEQYPELAEEYKAWKSRKLPDLKNIEELWQFEKDDASRGYGNTVLNKIAKYVPNLIGGSADLAPANKSNIKARGGYSAVDRSGSNMAFGIREHAMAAICNGMYLHGGLIPYCATFAVFSDYMKNAMRMSAIMEIPVIYILTHDSIGVGEDGPTHQPIEHLAGLRAMPNLRVYRPADGKETAAAWISALTGKNPSCLFLSRQTLPRLQNSGEKAFKGGYVLCDSEKKTPDAIIIATGSEVALAVSAKEALKAEGVDVRIVSMPCMEDFEAQSEKYKESVLPSNVRARVAVEAGASMCWYKYVGLDGKIVGIDTFGASAPAKKLFEKFGFTTDAVVNAVKEVIAKN
;
A
#
# COMPACT_ATOMS: atom_id res chain seq x y z
N MET A 1 -28.61 -19.53 58.17
CA MET A 1 -27.51 -20.16 57.45
C MET A 1 -28.04 -20.73 56.15
N ARG A 2 -27.89 -20.04 55.05
CA ARG A 2 -27.91 -20.54 53.69
C ARG A 2 -26.86 -19.76 52.92
N GLY A 3 -25.62 -20.28 52.97
CA GLY A 3 -24.46 -19.73 52.29
C GLY A 3 -24.14 -20.54 51.07
N VAL A 4 -24.05 -19.85 49.96
CA VAL A 4 -22.91 -19.91 49.03
C VAL A 4 -22.37 -21.30 48.67
N PHE A 5 -22.83 -21.85 47.54
CA PHE A 5 -22.05 -22.78 46.70
C PHE A 5 -22.51 -22.70 45.25
N TYR A 6 -22.20 -21.56 44.55
CA TYR A 6 -22.51 -21.46 43.11
C TYR A 6 -21.40 -20.83 42.26
N PHE A 7 -20.19 -20.66 42.77
CA PHE A 7 -19.12 -19.96 42.05
C PHE A 7 -18.06 -20.86 41.37
N PRO A 8 -17.72 -22.08 41.87
CA PRO A 8 -16.62 -22.82 41.25
C PRO A 8 -16.97 -23.40 39.87
N GLN A 9 -18.16 -23.96 39.70
CA GLN A 9 -18.53 -24.62 38.43
C GLN A 9 -18.68 -23.64 37.25
N ARG A 10 -19.25 -22.46 37.44
CA ARG A 10 -19.39 -21.47 36.36
C ARG A 10 -18.05 -20.88 35.94
N ARG A 11 -17.11 -20.73 36.85
CA ARG A 11 -15.76 -20.25 36.60
C ARG A 11 -14.94 -21.31 35.85
N LEU A 12 -15.01 -22.57 36.28
CA LEU A 12 -14.39 -23.72 35.62
C LEU A 12 -14.95 -23.95 34.19
N ILE A 13 -16.26 -23.81 33.97
CA ILE A 13 -16.89 -23.97 32.65
C ILE A 13 -16.51 -22.79 31.72
N MET A 14 -16.43 -21.56 32.22
CA MET A 14 -16.01 -20.41 31.43
C MET A 14 -14.53 -20.46 31.04
N ASP A 15 -13.67 -20.94 31.92
CA ASP A 15 -12.25 -21.12 31.63
C ASP A 15 -12.04 -22.28 30.66
N ASN A 16 -12.86 -23.31 30.72
CA ASN A 16 -12.81 -24.44 29.77
C ASN A 16 -13.16 -24.01 28.34
N VAL A 17 -14.22 -23.20 28.10
CA VAL A 17 -14.59 -22.78 26.74
C VAL A 17 -13.59 -21.82 26.11
N LYS A 18 -12.90 -21.01 26.88
CA LYS A 18 -11.80 -20.15 26.38
C LYS A 18 -10.63 -21.00 25.89
N GLN A 19 -10.18 -21.95 26.73
CA GLN A 19 -9.10 -22.85 26.36
C GLN A 19 -9.48 -23.71 25.16
N LEU A 20 -10.73 -24.20 25.12
CA LEU A 20 -11.24 -24.95 24.01
C LEU A 20 -11.26 -24.12 22.71
N THR A 21 -11.59 -22.83 22.80
CA THR A 21 -11.55 -21.91 21.65
C THR A 21 -10.11 -21.70 21.16
N VAL A 22 -9.16 -21.47 22.07
CA VAL A 22 -7.73 -21.34 21.73
C VAL A 22 -7.22 -22.64 21.09
N ASN A 23 -7.58 -23.80 21.64
CA ASN A 23 -7.18 -25.09 21.07
C ASN A 23 -7.85 -25.35 19.71
N SER A 24 -9.09 -24.86 19.48
CA SER A 24 -9.73 -24.89 18.16
C SER A 24 -8.93 -24.15 17.11
N ILE A 25 -8.41 -22.95 17.44
CA ILE A 25 -7.55 -22.16 16.55
C ILE A 25 -6.29 -22.95 16.20
N ARG A 26 -5.63 -23.54 17.21
CA ARG A 26 -4.41 -24.35 17.04
C ARG A 26 -4.66 -25.55 16.11
N VAL A 27 -5.67 -26.35 16.42
CA VAL A 27 -5.96 -27.60 15.70
C VAL A 27 -6.42 -27.30 14.26
N LEU A 28 -7.34 -26.36 14.05
CA LEU A 28 -7.76 -25.95 12.70
C LEU A 28 -6.57 -25.50 11.86
N SER A 29 -5.65 -24.74 12.44
CA SER A 29 -4.45 -24.26 11.73
C SER A 29 -3.54 -25.43 11.33
N ALA A 30 -3.27 -26.34 12.27
CA ALA A 30 -2.43 -27.51 11.99
C ALA A 30 -3.04 -28.45 10.96
N GLU A 31 -4.35 -28.75 11.07
CA GLU A 31 -5.06 -29.64 10.16
C GLU A 31 -5.16 -29.06 8.73
N ALA A 32 -5.43 -27.75 8.59
CA ALA A 32 -5.50 -27.11 7.28
C ALA A 32 -4.13 -27.09 6.59
N ILE A 33 -3.07 -26.74 7.33
CA ILE A 33 -1.69 -26.74 6.84
C ILE A 33 -1.25 -28.16 6.46
N GLN A 34 -1.58 -29.17 7.27
CA GLN A 34 -1.26 -30.56 6.98
C GLN A 34 -2.00 -31.04 5.74
N LYS A 35 -3.30 -30.75 5.62
CA LYS A 35 -4.09 -31.13 4.43
C LYS A 35 -3.55 -30.48 3.16
N ALA A 36 -3.14 -29.23 3.22
CA ALA A 36 -2.51 -28.52 2.09
C ALA A 36 -1.09 -29.01 1.80
N ASN A 37 -0.48 -29.76 2.70
CA ASN A 37 0.93 -30.13 2.72
C ASN A 37 1.85 -28.92 2.49
N SER A 38 1.43 -27.75 2.95
CA SER A 38 2.14 -26.47 2.77
C SER A 38 1.60 -25.44 3.75
N GLY A 39 2.49 -24.70 4.41
CA GLY A 39 2.11 -23.60 5.31
C GLY A 39 3.02 -23.48 6.53
N HIS A 40 2.66 -22.55 7.42
CA HIS A 40 3.47 -22.16 8.58
C HIS A 40 2.66 -22.42 9.87
N PRO A 41 2.80 -23.60 10.51
CA PRO A 41 2.04 -23.92 11.71
C PRO A 41 2.57 -23.25 12.98
N GLY A 42 3.85 -22.93 13.03
CA GLY A 42 4.55 -22.53 14.24
C GLY A 42 3.92 -21.35 14.97
N MET A 43 3.81 -20.21 14.32
CA MET A 43 3.19 -19.01 14.91
C MET A 43 1.70 -19.17 15.20
N PRO A 44 0.83 -19.73 14.33
CA PRO A 44 -0.56 -20.00 14.69
C PRO A 44 -0.74 -20.82 15.96
N LEU A 45 0.14 -21.79 16.23
CA LEU A 45 0.09 -22.61 17.44
C LEU A 45 0.52 -21.80 18.68
N GLY A 46 1.59 -21.02 18.59
CA GLY A 46 2.09 -20.18 19.69
C GLY A 46 1.16 -18.99 19.97
N SER A 47 0.75 -18.27 18.94
CA SER A 47 -0.01 -17.00 19.05
C SER A 47 -1.53 -17.18 19.11
N ALA A 48 -2.08 -18.40 19.09
CA ALA A 48 -3.54 -18.60 19.20
C ALA A 48 -4.19 -17.85 20.38
N PRO A 49 -3.60 -17.83 21.60
CA PRO A 49 -4.17 -17.05 22.72
C PRO A 49 -4.09 -15.54 22.49
N ILE A 50 -3.07 -15.04 21.78
CA ILE A 50 -2.92 -13.62 21.43
C ILE A 50 -4.05 -13.23 20.49
N GLY A 51 -4.22 -13.95 19.38
CA GLY A 51 -5.31 -13.74 18.42
C GLY A 51 -6.70 -13.80 19.09
N TYR A 52 -6.95 -14.81 19.92
CA TYR A 52 -8.17 -14.92 20.71
C TYR A 52 -8.38 -13.68 21.59
N SER A 53 -7.34 -13.21 22.29
CA SER A 53 -7.45 -12.06 23.20
C SER A 53 -7.72 -10.77 22.44
N ILE A 54 -7.11 -10.57 21.27
CA ILE A 54 -7.40 -9.44 20.38
C ILE A 54 -8.89 -9.47 19.98
N PHE A 55 -9.38 -10.56 19.39
CA PHE A 55 -10.76 -10.65 18.89
C PHE A 55 -11.83 -10.55 19.98
N THR A 56 -11.53 -10.97 21.20
CA THR A 56 -12.47 -10.81 22.33
C THR A 56 -12.52 -9.39 22.89
N ASN A 57 -11.54 -8.54 22.59
CA ASN A 57 -11.45 -7.14 23.02
C ASN A 57 -11.77 -6.12 21.91
N MET A 58 -11.78 -6.54 20.64
CA MET A 58 -12.13 -5.71 19.50
C MET A 58 -13.63 -5.44 19.39
N VAL A 59 -13.96 -4.33 18.74
CA VAL A 59 -15.30 -4.00 18.25
C VAL A 59 -15.37 -4.27 16.75
N PHE A 60 -16.12 -5.29 16.37
CA PHE A 60 -16.33 -5.66 14.97
C PHE A 60 -17.73 -6.23 14.74
N ASN A 61 -18.25 -6.08 13.52
CA ASN A 61 -19.46 -6.78 13.09
C ASN A 61 -19.10 -7.77 11.98
N PRO A 62 -19.11 -9.08 12.22
CA PRO A 62 -18.69 -10.06 11.23
C PRO A 62 -19.69 -10.20 10.06
N LYS A 63 -20.88 -9.60 10.16
CA LYS A 63 -21.90 -9.56 9.09
C LYS A 63 -21.86 -8.26 8.29
N ASP A 64 -21.07 -7.28 8.74
CA ASP A 64 -20.85 -6.02 8.07
C ASP A 64 -19.41 -5.56 8.33
N THR A 65 -18.49 -6.14 7.57
CA THR A 65 -17.05 -5.84 7.65
C THR A 65 -16.71 -4.42 7.16
N ALA A 66 -17.69 -3.72 6.55
CA ALA A 66 -17.56 -2.34 6.16
C ALA A 66 -18.00 -1.34 7.24
N PHE A 67 -18.38 -1.79 8.44
CA PHE A 67 -18.71 -0.90 9.56
C PHE A 67 -17.61 0.13 9.81
N ASP A 68 -17.90 1.40 9.63
CA ASP A 68 -16.93 2.49 9.62
C ASP A 68 -16.10 2.59 10.90
N ASN A 69 -16.79 2.53 12.06
CA ASN A 69 -16.17 2.70 13.37
C ASN A 69 -15.83 1.35 14.04
N ARG A 70 -15.47 0.34 13.25
CA ARG A 70 -14.92 -0.93 13.76
C ARG A 70 -13.46 -0.78 14.09
N ASP A 71 -12.96 -1.55 15.04
CA ASP A 71 -11.52 -1.76 15.20
C ASP A 71 -10.95 -2.50 13.98
N ARG A 72 -9.66 -2.27 13.67
CA ARG A 72 -8.93 -2.94 12.59
C ARG A 72 -7.96 -3.95 13.17
N PHE A 73 -7.80 -5.07 12.48
CA PHE A 73 -6.79 -6.06 12.80
C PHE A 73 -5.91 -6.35 11.59
N VAL A 74 -4.60 -6.26 11.78
CA VAL A 74 -3.58 -6.52 10.77
C VAL A 74 -2.64 -7.63 11.26
N LEU A 75 -2.63 -8.77 10.57
CA LEU A 75 -1.61 -9.79 10.77
C LEU A 75 -0.39 -9.43 9.93
N SER A 76 0.59 -8.73 10.53
CA SER A 76 1.82 -8.32 9.86
C SER A 76 2.73 -9.51 9.54
N ALA A 77 2.75 -10.54 10.40
CA ALA A 77 3.38 -11.82 10.13
C ALA A 77 2.47 -12.68 9.23
N GLY A 78 2.32 -12.27 7.97
CA GLY A 78 1.32 -12.85 7.05
C GLY A 78 1.49 -14.33 6.75
N HIS A 79 2.67 -14.91 7.00
CA HIS A 79 2.89 -16.36 6.92
C HIS A 79 2.02 -17.15 7.92
N ALA A 80 1.65 -16.54 9.05
CA ALA A 80 0.74 -17.13 10.03
C ALA A 80 -0.76 -17.06 9.61
N SER A 81 -1.07 -16.96 8.33
CA SER A 81 -2.41 -16.72 7.76
C SER A 81 -3.50 -17.64 8.31
N MET A 82 -3.18 -18.89 8.66
CA MET A 82 -4.16 -19.80 9.26
C MET A 82 -4.64 -19.37 10.65
N LEU A 83 -3.86 -18.52 11.37
CA LEU A 83 -4.35 -17.87 12.58
C LEU A 83 -5.55 -16.95 12.25
N ASP A 84 -5.39 -16.08 11.24
CA ASP A 84 -6.47 -15.21 10.77
C ASP A 84 -7.70 -15.99 10.32
N TYR A 85 -7.50 -16.98 9.47
CA TYR A 85 -8.62 -17.73 8.90
C TYR A 85 -9.38 -18.54 9.95
N SER A 86 -8.66 -19.12 10.92
CA SER A 86 -9.28 -19.80 12.06
C SER A 86 -10.09 -18.82 12.92
N LEU A 87 -9.56 -17.61 13.19
CA LEU A 87 -10.27 -16.55 13.90
C LEU A 87 -11.51 -16.10 13.12
N TYR A 88 -11.37 -15.78 11.83
CA TYR A 88 -12.51 -15.34 11.00
C TYR A 88 -13.60 -16.41 10.90
N TYR A 89 -13.23 -17.67 10.79
CA TYR A 89 -14.18 -18.79 10.79
C TYR A 89 -14.95 -18.86 12.11
N LEU A 90 -14.24 -18.93 13.23
CA LEU A 90 -14.85 -19.08 14.56
C LEU A 90 -15.70 -17.86 14.97
N PHE A 91 -15.25 -16.65 14.66
CA PHE A 91 -15.96 -15.41 15.00
C PHE A 91 -17.04 -15.01 13.99
N GLY A 92 -17.22 -15.77 12.91
CA GLY A 92 -18.38 -15.70 12.03
C GLY A 92 -18.30 -14.70 10.89
N PHE A 93 -17.11 -14.42 10.36
CA PHE A 93 -16.89 -13.53 9.19
C PHE A 93 -17.30 -14.16 7.85
N GLY A 94 -17.97 -15.29 7.87
CA GLY A 94 -18.53 -15.91 6.69
C GLY A 94 -17.62 -16.91 5.98
N LEU A 95 -16.49 -17.29 6.58
CA LEU A 95 -15.74 -18.47 6.18
C LEU A 95 -16.51 -19.72 6.59
N THR A 96 -16.40 -20.79 5.80
CA THR A 96 -16.99 -22.10 6.03
C THR A 96 -15.91 -23.12 6.39
N LYS A 97 -16.31 -24.29 6.86
CA LYS A 97 -15.40 -25.42 7.05
C LYS A 97 -14.68 -25.79 5.76
N GLU A 98 -15.38 -25.72 4.64
CA GLU A 98 -14.86 -25.94 3.30
C GLU A 98 -13.72 -24.96 2.95
N ASP A 99 -13.91 -23.67 3.25
CA ASP A 99 -12.87 -22.66 3.03
C ASP A 99 -11.59 -23.00 3.83
N ILE A 100 -11.72 -23.42 5.08
CA ILE A 100 -10.59 -23.85 5.93
C ILE A 100 -9.90 -25.10 5.34
N MET A 101 -10.69 -26.08 4.89
CA MET A 101 -10.19 -27.32 4.28
C MET A 101 -9.49 -27.08 2.92
N ASN A 102 -9.82 -25.98 2.24
CA ASN A 102 -9.25 -25.60 0.94
C ASN A 102 -8.12 -24.55 1.08
N PHE A 103 -7.45 -24.49 2.23
CA PHE A 103 -6.31 -23.63 2.44
C PHE A 103 -5.26 -23.80 1.33
N ARG A 104 -4.77 -22.69 0.76
CA ARG A 104 -3.79 -22.64 -0.34
C ARG A 104 -4.21 -23.32 -1.64
N GLN A 105 -5.49 -23.53 -1.87
CA GLN A 105 -5.96 -24.07 -3.15
C GLN A 105 -6.35 -22.94 -4.12
N LEU A 106 -6.24 -23.20 -5.42
CA LEU A 106 -6.58 -22.22 -6.46
C LEU A 106 -8.04 -21.76 -6.31
N GLY A 107 -8.26 -20.45 -6.24
CA GLY A 107 -9.58 -19.85 -6.07
C GLY A 107 -10.15 -19.92 -4.66
N SER A 108 -9.38 -20.43 -3.69
CA SER A 108 -9.78 -20.46 -2.29
C SER A 108 -9.79 -19.06 -1.66
N ARG A 109 -10.70 -18.85 -0.71
CA ARG A 109 -10.76 -17.64 0.13
C ARG A 109 -9.70 -17.62 1.23
N THR A 110 -9.00 -18.73 1.44
CA THR A 110 -7.92 -18.92 2.42
C THR A 110 -6.59 -19.09 1.71
N ALA A 111 -6.11 -17.99 1.15
CA ALA A 111 -4.84 -17.90 0.44
C ALA A 111 -3.63 -18.19 1.35
N GLY A 112 -2.47 -18.44 0.76
CA GLY A 112 -1.24 -18.77 1.50
C GLY A 112 -0.78 -17.68 2.48
N HIS A 113 -1.05 -16.43 2.16
CA HIS A 113 -0.90 -15.24 3.00
C HIS A 113 -2.20 -14.42 2.89
N PRO A 114 -2.53 -13.56 3.87
CA PRO A 114 -3.74 -12.74 3.81
C PRO A 114 -3.77 -11.86 2.56
N GLU A 115 -4.86 -11.92 1.80
CA GLU A 115 -5.08 -11.12 0.60
C GLU A 115 -6.30 -10.22 0.77
N TYR A 116 -6.08 -8.91 0.59
CA TYR A 116 -7.15 -7.91 0.63
C TYR A 116 -8.17 -8.15 -0.48
N GLY A 117 -9.45 -8.09 -0.11
CA GLY A 117 -10.55 -8.32 -1.06
C GLY A 117 -10.90 -9.79 -1.31
N VAL A 118 -10.06 -10.75 -0.89
CA VAL A 118 -10.30 -12.20 -1.07
C VAL A 118 -11.01 -12.81 0.14
N CYS A 119 -10.47 -12.60 1.35
CA CYS A 119 -11.07 -13.09 2.58
C CYS A 119 -11.76 -11.95 3.34
N PRO A 120 -13.05 -12.09 3.73
CA PRO A 120 -13.73 -11.09 4.54
C PRO A 120 -13.05 -10.90 5.89
N GLY A 121 -12.79 -9.66 6.25
CA GLY A 121 -12.11 -9.30 7.50
C GLY A 121 -10.62 -9.00 7.33
N VAL A 122 -9.98 -9.42 6.23
CA VAL A 122 -8.59 -9.06 5.92
C VAL A 122 -8.54 -7.58 5.53
N GLU A 123 -7.83 -6.79 6.34
CA GLU A 123 -7.73 -5.33 6.17
C GLU A 123 -6.64 -4.93 5.16
N THR A 124 -5.62 -5.76 4.97
CA THR A 124 -4.51 -5.54 4.03
C THR A 124 -3.85 -6.85 3.63
N SER A 125 -3.31 -6.92 2.42
CA SER A 125 -2.44 -8.04 2.03
C SER A 125 -1.11 -7.94 2.76
N THR A 126 -0.68 -9.07 3.35
CA THR A 126 0.61 -9.20 4.03
C THR A 126 1.36 -10.43 3.52
N GLY A 127 2.60 -10.60 3.97
CA GLY A 127 3.51 -11.66 3.51
C GLY A 127 4.94 -11.15 3.53
N PRO A 128 5.28 -10.05 2.82
CA PRO A 128 6.52 -9.34 3.07
C PRO A 128 6.50 -8.75 4.49
N LEU A 129 7.48 -9.15 5.32
CA LEU A 129 7.53 -8.82 6.75
C LEU A 129 7.65 -7.30 6.97
N GLY A 130 7.08 -6.80 8.06
CA GLY A 130 7.08 -5.37 8.41
C GLY A 130 6.04 -4.51 7.68
N GLN A 131 5.57 -4.89 6.50
CA GLN A 131 4.59 -4.13 5.72
C GLN A 131 3.28 -3.90 6.49
N GLY A 132 2.78 -4.94 7.16
CA GLY A 132 1.54 -4.86 7.93
C GLY A 132 1.60 -3.86 9.09
N ILE A 133 2.73 -3.77 9.80
CA ILE A 133 2.93 -2.76 10.86
C ILE A 133 2.83 -1.36 10.27
N ALA A 134 3.53 -1.09 9.17
CA ALA A 134 3.49 0.20 8.52
C ALA A 134 2.07 0.54 7.98
N ASN A 135 1.33 -0.45 7.46
CA ASN A 135 -0.08 -0.25 7.11
C ASN A 135 -0.94 0.08 8.34
N ALA A 136 -0.71 -0.59 9.47
CA ALA A 136 -1.42 -0.30 10.73
C ALA A 136 -1.14 1.12 11.24
N VAL A 137 0.09 1.61 11.10
CA VAL A 137 0.43 3.02 11.37
C VAL A 137 -0.38 3.95 10.47
N GLY A 138 -0.50 3.65 9.18
CA GLY A 138 -1.32 4.41 8.25
C GLY A 138 -2.81 4.42 8.62
N MET A 139 -3.35 3.28 9.07
CA MET A 139 -4.73 3.19 9.55
C MET A 139 -4.95 4.03 10.82
N ALA A 140 -3.99 4.02 11.75
CA ALA A 140 -4.06 4.84 12.96
C ALA A 140 -3.95 6.35 12.67
N ILE A 141 -3.14 6.75 11.68
CA ILE A 141 -3.09 8.14 11.19
C ILE A 141 -4.45 8.55 10.61
N ALA A 142 -5.05 7.69 9.80
CA ALA A 142 -6.35 7.97 9.19
C ALA A 142 -7.47 8.10 10.23
N GLU A 143 -7.51 7.22 11.24
CA GLU A 143 -8.43 7.35 12.37
C GLU A 143 -8.25 8.69 13.07
N ASN A 144 -7.02 9.02 13.44
CA ASN A 144 -6.69 10.23 14.19
C ASN A 144 -7.06 11.51 13.39
N TYR A 145 -6.75 11.55 12.10
CA TYR A 145 -7.10 12.67 11.22
C TYR A 145 -8.61 12.84 11.08
N LEU A 146 -9.34 11.75 10.80
CA LEU A 146 -10.79 11.78 10.66
C LEU A 146 -11.49 12.13 11.98
N ALA A 147 -10.99 11.62 13.11
CA ALA A 147 -11.49 11.96 14.44
C ALA A 147 -11.35 13.45 14.72
N ASN A 148 -10.18 14.04 14.44
CA ASN A 148 -9.96 15.48 14.61
C ASN A 148 -10.89 16.32 13.72
N LYS A 149 -11.16 15.89 12.51
CA LYS A 149 -12.02 16.63 11.55
C LYS A 149 -13.49 16.52 11.91
N PHE A 150 -13.99 15.33 12.25
CA PHE A 150 -15.41 15.03 12.27
C PHE A 150 -16.01 14.84 13.66
N ASN A 151 -15.23 14.50 14.69
CA ASN A 151 -15.78 14.34 16.05
C ASN A 151 -16.21 15.71 16.61
N LYS A 152 -17.32 15.70 17.33
CA LYS A 152 -17.86 16.84 18.08
C LYS A 152 -18.14 16.40 19.51
N GLU A 153 -18.28 17.35 20.43
CA GLU A 153 -18.67 17.06 21.81
C GLU A 153 -19.97 16.22 21.83
N GLY A 154 -19.93 15.10 22.53
CA GLY A 154 -21.01 14.13 22.57
C GLY A 154 -21.16 13.23 21.33
N PHE A 155 -20.37 13.43 20.27
CA PHE A 155 -20.43 12.67 19.03
C PHE A 155 -19.06 12.14 18.57
N PRO A 156 -18.49 11.11 19.22
CA PRO A 156 -17.25 10.46 18.80
C PRO A 156 -17.56 9.48 17.64
N ILE A 157 -17.84 10.03 16.43
CA ILE A 157 -18.22 9.22 15.28
C ILE A 157 -17.05 8.45 14.67
N VAL A 158 -15.82 8.86 14.95
CA VAL A 158 -14.57 8.15 14.62
C VAL A 158 -13.83 7.89 15.92
N ASP A 159 -13.91 6.65 16.41
CA ASP A 159 -13.31 6.25 17.70
C ASP A 159 -13.09 4.73 17.73
N HIS A 160 -11.96 4.28 17.17
CA HIS A 160 -11.61 2.86 17.09
C HIS A 160 -10.10 2.67 17.13
N TYR A 161 -9.71 1.47 17.50
CA TYR A 161 -8.31 1.06 17.60
C TYR A 161 -7.85 0.33 16.33
N THR A 162 -6.55 0.41 16.06
CA THR A 162 -5.86 -0.45 15.11
C THR A 162 -4.95 -1.40 15.87
N TYR A 163 -5.17 -2.71 15.69
CA TYR A 163 -4.35 -3.77 16.25
C TYR A 163 -3.47 -4.36 15.15
N ALA A 164 -2.20 -4.63 15.46
CA ALA A 164 -1.33 -5.41 14.60
C ALA A 164 -0.71 -6.56 15.40
N LEU A 165 -0.49 -7.71 14.74
CA LEU A 165 0.23 -8.84 15.30
C LEU A 165 1.43 -9.15 14.40
N CYS A 166 2.61 -9.19 14.96
CA CYS A 166 3.88 -9.43 14.28
C CYS A 166 4.74 -10.44 15.06
N GLY A 167 5.79 -10.94 14.45
CA GLY A 167 6.81 -11.79 15.06
C GLY A 167 8.20 -11.19 14.92
N ASP A 168 9.22 -11.93 15.33
CA ASP A 168 10.63 -11.56 15.33
C ASP A 168 11.12 -11.02 13.98
N GLY A 169 10.73 -11.66 12.88
CA GLY A 169 11.12 -11.22 11.54
C GLY A 169 10.55 -9.85 11.16
N CYS A 170 9.34 -9.49 11.60
CA CYS A 170 8.81 -8.15 11.37
C CYS A 170 9.61 -7.08 12.13
N MET A 171 10.08 -7.41 13.35
CA MET A 171 10.86 -6.51 14.19
C MET A 171 12.29 -6.29 13.68
N GLN A 172 12.80 -7.21 12.85
CA GLN A 172 14.11 -7.08 12.18
C GLN A 172 14.05 -6.18 10.94
N GLU A 173 12.91 -6.08 10.29
CA GLU A 173 12.75 -5.32 9.05
C GLU A 173 12.96 -3.81 9.24
N GLY A 174 13.72 -3.20 8.33
CA GLY A 174 13.97 -1.75 8.37
C GLY A 174 12.70 -0.90 8.31
N ILE A 175 11.70 -1.34 7.54
CA ILE A 175 10.41 -0.64 7.41
C ILE A 175 9.67 -0.55 8.75
N GLU A 176 9.82 -1.53 9.64
CA GLU A 176 9.24 -1.50 10.98
C GLU A 176 9.82 -0.33 11.77
N ASN A 177 11.16 -0.19 11.78
CA ASN A 177 11.85 0.89 12.47
C ASN A 177 11.44 2.28 11.96
N GLU A 178 11.30 2.43 10.64
CA GLU A 178 10.83 3.66 10.01
C GLU A 178 9.40 4.00 10.48
N ALA A 179 8.49 3.01 10.45
CA ALA A 179 7.09 3.18 10.80
C ALA A 179 6.90 3.42 12.30
N ALA A 180 7.58 2.64 13.15
CA ALA A 180 7.50 2.76 14.61
C ALA A 180 8.02 4.11 15.10
N SER A 181 9.15 4.58 14.54
CA SER A 181 9.70 5.90 14.86
C SER A 181 8.71 7.02 14.52
N LEU A 182 8.05 6.96 13.37
CA LEU A 182 7.05 7.96 12.98
C LEU A 182 5.78 7.87 13.85
N ALA A 183 5.32 6.67 14.18
CA ALA A 183 4.14 6.46 15.02
C ALA A 183 4.33 7.05 16.43
N GLY A 184 5.51 6.88 17.02
CA GLY A 184 5.86 7.50 18.30
C GLY A 184 5.94 9.01 18.22
N ALA A 185 6.61 9.55 17.18
CA ALA A 185 6.69 11.00 16.95
C ALA A 185 5.30 11.63 16.75
N LEU A 186 4.37 10.92 16.11
CA LEU A 186 2.99 11.33 15.92
C LEU A 186 2.07 11.00 17.11
N LYS A 187 2.54 10.35 18.16
CA LYS A 187 1.75 10.02 19.34
C LYS A 187 0.43 9.29 19.03
N LEU A 188 0.49 8.20 18.28
CA LEU A 188 -0.70 7.48 17.81
C LEU A 188 -1.26 6.53 18.90
N GLY A 189 -1.94 7.07 19.92
CA GLY A 189 -2.40 6.34 21.11
C GLY A 189 -3.42 5.22 20.85
N LYS A 190 -4.05 5.17 19.67
CA LYS A 190 -4.98 4.09 19.29
C LYS A 190 -4.34 2.98 18.44
N LEU A 191 -3.02 2.99 18.29
CA LEU A 191 -2.25 1.90 17.69
C LEU A 191 -1.74 0.96 18.78
N ILE A 192 -2.10 -0.33 18.68
CA ILE A 192 -1.69 -1.38 19.62
C ILE A 192 -1.05 -2.52 18.81
N VAL A 193 0.25 -2.70 18.98
CA VAL A 193 1.02 -3.75 18.30
C VAL A 193 1.32 -4.86 19.29
N PHE A 194 1.01 -6.10 18.91
CA PHE A 194 1.44 -7.30 19.61
C PHE A 194 2.67 -7.87 18.93
N TYR A 195 3.70 -8.08 19.70
CA TYR A 195 4.91 -8.77 19.28
C TYR A 195 4.93 -10.17 19.87
N ASP A 196 4.82 -11.17 19.01
CA ASP A 196 5.02 -12.59 19.32
C ASP A 196 6.51 -12.86 19.43
N ASP A 197 7.01 -12.70 20.64
CA ASP A 197 8.42 -12.88 21.02
C ASP A 197 8.67 -14.37 21.35
N ASN A 198 9.01 -15.14 20.31
CA ASN A 198 9.20 -16.58 20.42
C ASN A 198 10.66 -17.03 20.19
N ASP A 199 11.59 -16.11 19.99
CA ASP A 199 13.03 -16.30 19.78
C ASP A 199 13.40 -17.13 18.52
N ILE A 200 12.47 -17.35 17.56
CA ILE A 200 12.70 -18.24 16.42
C ILE A 200 12.34 -17.56 15.10
N THR A 201 13.23 -17.66 14.15
CA THR A 201 12.99 -17.39 12.73
C THR A 201 13.07 -18.67 11.90
N ILE A 202 12.95 -18.60 10.58
CA ILE A 202 13.04 -19.76 9.71
C ILE A 202 14.45 -20.39 9.74
N GLU A 203 15.46 -19.59 10.01
CA GLU A 203 16.88 -20.04 10.01
C GLU A 203 17.30 -20.61 11.36
N GLY A 204 16.59 -20.30 12.45
CA GLY A 204 16.88 -20.79 13.79
C GLY A 204 16.57 -19.78 14.89
N SER A 205 17.36 -19.85 15.99
CA SER A 205 17.24 -18.90 17.09
C SER A 205 17.58 -17.47 16.67
N THR A 206 16.85 -16.49 17.21
CA THR A 206 17.16 -15.07 17.01
C THR A 206 18.53 -14.67 17.53
N ASP A 207 19.11 -15.43 18.48
CA ASP A 207 20.45 -15.17 19.05
C ASP A 207 21.56 -15.06 17.99
N ILE A 208 21.36 -15.63 16.80
CA ILE A 208 22.37 -15.57 15.72
C ILE A 208 22.42 -14.21 15.02
N THR A 209 21.33 -13.43 15.01
CA THR A 209 21.27 -12.16 14.25
C THR A 209 20.51 -11.04 14.93
N PHE A 210 19.76 -11.30 16.01
CA PHE A 210 18.80 -10.34 16.58
C PHE A 210 18.81 -10.39 18.11
N THR A 211 19.78 -9.71 18.71
CA THR A 211 20.07 -9.74 20.17
C THR A 211 19.71 -8.45 20.88
N GLU A 212 19.07 -7.51 20.21
CA GLU A 212 18.68 -6.22 20.77
C GLU A 212 17.47 -6.30 21.72
N ASP A 213 17.37 -5.34 22.63
CA ASP A 213 16.14 -5.15 23.44
C ASP A 213 15.12 -4.33 22.64
N VAL A 214 14.23 -5.03 21.92
CA VAL A 214 13.14 -4.43 21.14
C VAL A 214 12.27 -3.50 21.99
N GLY A 215 12.05 -3.84 23.27
CA GLY A 215 11.29 -3.01 24.18
C GLY A 215 11.95 -1.65 24.39
N LYS A 216 13.24 -1.63 24.71
CA LYS A 216 13.99 -0.36 24.87
C LYS A 216 14.06 0.45 23.61
N ARG A 217 14.22 -0.22 22.44
CA ARG A 217 14.18 0.47 21.14
C ARG A 217 12.87 1.23 20.95
N HIS A 218 11.72 0.59 21.24
CA HIS A 218 10.41 1.23 21.13
C HIS A 218 10.17 2.30 22.19
N GLU A 219 10.63 2.09 23.43
CA GLU A 219 10.60 3.13 24.47
C GLU A 219 11.35 4.40 24.03
N ALA A 220 12.54 4.23 23.40
CA ALA A 220 13.32 5.34 22.85
C ALA A 220 12.60 6.05 21.70
N MET A 221 11.74 5.35 20.94
CA MET A 221 10.88 5.91 19.91
C MET A 221 9.59 6.57 20.47
N GLY A 222 9.38 6.57 21.78
CA GLY A 222 8.22 7.20 22.41
C GLY A 222 7.00 6.29 22.57
N TRP A 223 7.15 4.96 22.49
CA TRP A 223 6.08 4.00 22.70
C TRP A 223 5.87 3.64 24.19
N GLN A 224 4.65 3.24 24.54
CA GLN A 224 4.39 2.47 25.74
C GLN A 224 4.76 1.01 25.47
N VAL A 225 5.59 0.42 26.36
CA VAL A 225 5.93 -1.01 26.27
C VAL A 225 5.31 -1.77 27.45
N ILE A 226 4.64 -2.89 27.11
CA ILE A 226 3.99 -3.77 28.09
C ILE A 226 4.48 -5.19 27.84
N LYS A 227 5.03 -5.85 28.86
CA LYS A 227 5.54 -7.23 28.75
C LYS A 227 4.55 -8.23 29.35
N VAL A 228 4.23 -9.28 28.60
CA VAL A 228 3.44 -10.45 29.04
C VAL A 228 4.35 -11.67 28.99
N LYS A 229 4.50 -12.35 30.11
CA LYS A 229 5.51 -13.42 30.29
C LYS A 229 5.11 -14.77 29.69
N ASP A 230 3.83 -14.99 29.42
CA ASP A 230 3.30 -16.23 28.90
C ASP A 230 2.08 -15.94 28.02
N ALA A 231 2.18 -16.28 26.74
CA ALA A 231 1.09 -16.13 25.79
C ALA A 231 -0.19 -16.89 26.22
N ASN A 232 -0.08 -17.96 26.98
CA ASN A 232 -1.22 -18.76 27.44
C ASN A 232 -1.98 -18.11 28.60
N ASP A 233 -1.40 -17.07 29.27
CA ASP A 233 -2.14 -16.29 30.28
C ASP A 233 -3.07 -15.27 29.62
N VAL A 234 -4.24 -15.73 29.13
CA VAL A 234 -5.27 -14.87 28.54
C VAL A 234 -5.70 -13.73 29.47
N MET A 235 -5.60 -13.92 30.79
CA MET A 235 -5.94 -12.86 31.75
C MET A 235 -4.87 -11.76 31.76
N ALA A 236 -3.58 -12.11 31.64
CA ALA A 236 -2.50 -11.14 31.49
C ALA A 236 -2.60 -10.39 30.17
N LEU A 237 -2.91 -11.08 29.06
CA LEU A 237 -3.16 -10.46 27.75
C LEU A 237 -4.30 -9.43 27.84
N ASN A 238 -5.43 -9.79 28.45
CA ASN A 238 -6.55 -8.86 28.63
C ASN A 238 -6.20 -7.65 29.51
N ARG A 239 -5.37 -7.83 30.55
CA ARG A 239 -4.87 -6.72 31.39
C ARG A 239 -3.94 -5.80 30.56
N ALA A 240 -3.08 -6.39 29.72
CA ALA A 240 -2.20 -5.64 28.83
C ALA A 240 -2.99 -4.81 27.82
N ILE A 241 -4.02 -5.38 27.18
CA ILE A 241 -4.92 -4.65 26.26
C ILE A 241 -5.60 -3.49 26.99
N LYS A 242 -6.12 -3.74 28.19
CA LYS A 242 -6.75 -2.67 29.00
C LYS A 242 -5.77 -1.55 29.33
N LYS A 243 -4.51 -1.87 29.65
CA LYS A 243 -3.45 -0.90 29.93
C LYS A 243 -3.08 -0.12 28.66
N ALA A 244 -2.97 -0.80 27.51
CA ALA A 244 -2.71 -0.16 26.22
C ALA A 244 -3.84 0.82 25.83
N LYS A 245 -5.10 0.43 26.00
CA LYS A 245 -6.26 1.31 25.72
C LYS A 245 -6.38 2.51 26.68
N ALA A 246 -5.76 2.47 27.83
CA ALA A 246 -5.74 3.59 28.78
C ALA A 246 -4.66 4.64 28.43
N GLU A 247 -3.71 4.29 27.56
CA GLU A 247 -2.70 5.20 27.03
C GLU A 247 -3.24 5.90 25.78
N THR A 248 -3.30 7.21 25.79
CA THR A 248 -3.88 8.02 24.71
C THR A 248 -2.84 8.83 23.91
N GLU A 249 -1.64 8.98 24.46
CA GLU A 249 -0.59 9.84 23.92
C GLU A 249 0.58 9.06 23.29
N LYS A 250 0.58 7.73 23.41
CA LYS A 250 1.65 6.87 22.90
C LYS A 250 1.07 5.64 22.22
N PRO A 251 1.60 5.21 21.08
CA PRO A 251 1.32 3.87 20.59
C PRO A 251 1.82 2.83 21.59
N SER A 252 1.19 1.67 21.64
CA SER A 252 1.52 0.61 22.60
C SER A 252 2.10 -0.62 21.93
N LEU A 253 3.24 -1.09 22.40
CA LEU A 253 3.83 -2.39 22.06
C LEU A 253 3.60 -3.36 23.21
N ILE A 254 2.87 -4.45 22.95
CA ILE A 254 2.67 -5.55 23.90
C ILE A 254 3.60 -6.70 23.47
N ILE A 255 4.72 -6.86 24.17
CA ILE A 255 5.68 -7.95 23.96
C ILE A 255 5.16 -9.17 24.70
N VAL A 256 4.88 -10.23 23.96
CA VAL A 256 4.30 -11.45 24.50
C VAL A 256 5.27 -12.60 24.33
N LYS A 257 5.81 -13.12 25.42
CA LYS A 257 6.65 -14.32 25.37
C LYS A 257 5.79 -15.52 25.02
N SER A 258 6.12 -16.17 23.92
CA SER A 258 5.42 -17.35 23.42
C SER A 258 6.38 -18.47 23.06
N GLU A 259 5.86 -19.62 22.71
CA GLU A 259 6.62 -20.74 22.18
C GLU A 259 6.08 -21.12 20.80
N ILE A 260 6.91 -21.02 19.78
CA ILE A 260 6.58 -21.44 18.43
C ILE A 260 6.19 -22.92 18.42
N GLY A 261 5.15 -23.28 17.67
CA GLY A 261 4.73 -24.67 17.57
C GLY A 261 4.15 -25.27 18.86
N TYR A 262 3.59 -24.45 19.76
CA TYR A 262 3.07 -24.86 21.06
C TYR A 262 2.17 -26.10 21.00
N GLY A 263 2.49 -27.09 21.82
CA GLY A 263 1.78 -28.36 21.94
C GLY A 263 2.19 -29.40 20.89
N SER A 264 2.95 -29.06 19.86
CA SER A 264 3.48 -30.02 18.88
C SER A 264 4.77 -30.69 19.37
N HIS A 265 5.22 -31.73 18.68
CA HIS A 265 6.51 -32.36 18.93
C HIS A 265 7.71 -31.49 18.52
N LEU A 266 7.46 -30.40 17.78
CA LEU A 266 8.45 -29.39 17.37
C LEU A 266 8.33 -28.08 18.14
N GLN A 267 7.66 -28.09 19.31
CA GLN A 267 7.53 -26.88 20.15
C GLN A 267 8.93 -26.30 20.47
N GLY A 268 9.06 -24.99 20.26
CA GLY A 268 10.34 -24.25 20.45
C GLY A 268 11.39 -24.50 19.37
N ASN A 269 11.05 -25.18 18.27
CA ASN A 269 12.00 -25.56 17.23
C ASN A 269 11.67 -24.87 15.90
N ALA A 270 12.69 -24.35 15.19
CA ALA A 270 12.54 -23.72 13.87
C ALA A 270 11.91 -24.65 12.81
N GLY A 271 12.02 -25.97 12.97
CA GLY A 271 11.42 -26.94 12.05
C GLY A 271 9.89 -26.84 11.88
N CYS A 272 9.18 -26.24 12.86
CA CYS A 272 7.75 -25.97 12.70
C CYS A 272 7.44 -24.57 12.15
N HIS A 273 8.46 -23.75 11.86
CA HIS A 273 8.23 -22.40 11.38
C HIS A 273 7.45 -22.40 10.05
N GLY A 274 7.97 -23.08 9.04
CA GLY A 274 7.46 -23.02 7.66
C GLY A 274 7.14 -24.36 6.99
N ALA A 275 7.03 -25.44 7.76
CA ALA A 275 6.72 -26.77 7.26
C ALA A 275 5.55 -27.42 8.01
N PRO A 276 4.72 -28.25 7.33
CA PRO A 276 3.68 -29.05 7.99
C PRO A 276 4.28 -29.97 9.07
N LEU A 277 3.49 -30.26 10.11
CA LEU A 277 3.94 -31.10 11.23
C LEU A 277 4.04 -32.61 10.89
N GLY A 278 3.48 -33.04 9.76
CA GLY A 278 3.23 -34.44 9.45
C GLY A 278 2.00 -34.99 10.17
N GLU A 279 1.42 -36.07 9.66
CA GLU A 279 0.21 -36.73 10.22
C GLU A 279 0.42 -37.10 11.69
N GLU A 280 1.57 -37.72 12.02
CA GLU A 280 1.93 -38.09 13.38
C GLU A 280 2.11 -36.88 14.30
N GLY A 281 2.63 -35.78 13.73
CA GLY A 281 2.80 -34.51 14.45
C GLY A 281 1.47 -33.87 14.80
N VAL A 282 0.49 -33.88 13.89
CA VAL A 282 -0.87 -33.42 14.16
C VAL A 282 -1.56 -34.32 15.19
N ALA A 283 -1.41 -35.65 15.12
CA ALA A 283 -1.94 -36.57 16.12
C ALA A 283 -1.33 -36.31 17.51
N THR A 284 -0.03 -36.05 17.57
CA THR A 284 0.67 -35.70 18.83
C THR A 284 0.16 -34.36 19.39
N LEU A 285 -0.01 -33.34 18.55
CA LEU A 285 -0.60 -32.05 18.94
C LEU A 285 -2.00 -32.24 19.54
N LYS A 286 -2.88 -32.99 18.87
CA LYS A 286 -4.24 -33.28 19.36
C LYS A 286 -4.20 -33.96 20.71
N LYS A 287 -3.36 -34.97 20.87
CA LYS A 287 -3.16 -35.67 22.15
C LYS A 287 -2.70 -34.72 23.26
N ASN A 288 -1.70 -33.89 23.01
CA ASN A 288 -1.15 -32.95 24.00
C ASN A 288 -2.17 -31.87 24.40
N LEU A 289 -3.08 -31.51 23.50
CA LEU A 289 -4.16 -30.54 23.76
C LEU A 289 -5.44 -31.18 24.33
N ASN A 290 -5.46 -32.50 24.55
CA ASN A 290 -6.65 -33.31 24.91
C ASN A 290 -7.81 -33.04 23.92
N TRP A 291 -7.52 -33.11 22.60
CA TRP A 291 -8.46 -32.84 21.54
C TRP A 291 -8.98 -34.13 20.94
N GLU A 292 -10.23 -34.51 21.26
CA GLU A 292 -10.84 -35.77 20.87
C GLU A 292 -11.79 -35.66 19.65
N TYR A 293 -11.97 -34.48 19.08
CA TYR A 293 -12.88 -34.23 17.98
C TYR A 293 -12.29 -34.70 16.64
N ALA A 294 -13.19 -35.01 15.71
CA ALA A 294 -12.84 -35.44 14.36
C ALA A 294 -12.11 -34.31 13.59
N PRO A 295 -11.40 -34.61 12.49
CA PRO A 295 -10.73 -33.59 11.70
C PRO A 295 -11.67 -32.47 11.24
N PHE A 296 -11.22 -31.22 11.42
CA PHE A 296 -11.98 -29.99 11.11
C PHE A 296 -13.33 -29.88 11.85
N GLU A 297 -13.53 -30.64 12.90
CA GLU A 297 -14.68 -30.50 13.78
C GLU A 297 -14.38 -29.52 14.91
N VAL A 298 -15.30 -28.59 15.13
CA VAL A 298 -15.22 -27.58 16.21
C VAL A 298 -16.47 -27.75 17.08
N PRO A 299 -16.31 -27.84 18.40
CA PRO A 299 -17.45 -27.95 19.33
C PRO A 299 -18.41 -26.76 19.19
N GLU A 300 -19.71 -27.04 19.23
CA GLU A 300 -20.75 -26.02 19.08
C GLU A 300 -20.64 -24.90 20.14
N GLU A 301 -20.17 -25.22 21.35
CA GLU A 301 -19.96 -24.26 22.42
C GLU A 301 -18.91 -23.21 22.09
N VAL A 302 -17.90 -23.53 21.27
CA VAL A 302 -16.91 -22.58 20.76
C VAL A 302 -17.58 -21.55 19.85
N PHE A 303 -18.39 -21.99 18.90
CA PHE A 303 -19.14 -21.06 18.04
C PHE A 303 -20.14 -20.21 18.86
N LYS A 304 -20.83 -20.79 19.84
CA LYS A 304 -21.71 -20.06 20.75
C LYS A 304 -20.95 -19.02 21.55
N HIS A 305 -19.73 -19.36 21.97
CA HIS A 305 -18.85 -18.43 22.68
C HIS A 305 -18.41 -17.27 21.79
N CYS A 306 -17.85 -17.53 20.63
CA CYS A 306 -17.36 -16.53 19.68
C CYS A 306 -18.48 -15.61 19.16
N LYS A 307 -19.66 -16.15 18.90
CA LYS A 307 -20.84 -15.40 18.44
C LYS A 307 -21.25 -14.25 19.37
N LYS A 308 -20.93 -14.34 20.67
CA LYS A 308 -21.23 -13.27 21.66
C LYS A 308 -20.49 -11.98 21.34
N PHE A 309 -19.27 -12.06 20.83
CA PHE A 309 -18.43 -10.89 20.48
C PHE A 309 -18.96 -10.20 19.23
N GLY A 310 -19.29 -10.96 18.18
CA GLY A 310 -19.96 -10.41 17.01
C GLY A 310 -21.33 -9.78 17.34
N ALA A 311 -22.08 -10.38 18.29
CA ALA A 311 -23.34 -9.78 18.77
C ALA A 311 -23.12 -8.46 19.52
N LYS A 312 -22.04 -8.35 20.32
CA LYS A 312 -21.60 -7.09 20.94
C LYS A 312 -21.34 -6.04 19.85
N GLY A 313 -20.54 -6.38 18.83
CA GLY A 313 -20.22 -5.46 17.75
C GLY A 313 -21.45 -4.99 16.97
N ARG A 314 -22.41 -5.87 16.67
CA ARG A 314 -23.69 -5.47 16.06
C ARG A 314 -24.47 -4.45 16.91
N ARG A 315 -24.50 -4.63 18.24
CA ARG A 315 -25.12 -3.65 19.16
C ARG A 315 -24.38 -2.32 19.13
N THR A 316 -23.07 -2.35 19.16
CA THR A 316 -22.23 -1.13 19.05
C THR A 316 -22.49 -0.42 17.73
N GLN A 317 -22.55 -1.13 16.61
CA GLN A 317 -22.86 -0.53 15.32
C GLN A 317 -24.27 0.07 15.29
N LYS A 318 -25.27 -0.60 15.88
CA LYS A 318 -26.62 -0.04 15.98
C LYS A 318 -26.65 1.28 16.78
N ALA A 319 -25.93 1.31 17.90
CA ALA A 319 -25.78 2.53 18.70
C ALA A 319 -25.04 3.63 17.92
N TRP A 320 -23.96 3.28 17.21
CA TRP A 320 -23.24 4.21 16.36
C TRP A 320 -24.12 4.78 15.24
N LYS A 321 -24.94 3.95 14.57
CA LYS A 321 -25.89 4.43 13.55
C LYS A 321 -26.92 5.41 14.11
N ALA A 322 -27.41 5.17 15.34
CA ALA A 322 -28.31 6.09 16.02
C ALA A 322 -27.62 7.42 16.39
N MET A 323 -26.40 7.34 16.90
CA MET A 323 -25.55 8.51 17.19
C MET A 323 -25.25 9.29 15.90
N PHE A 324 -24.87 8.63 14.81
CA PHE A 324 -24.59 9.29 13.53
C PHE A 324 -25.84 9.97 12.95
N LYS A 325 -27.03 9.40 13.16
CA LYS A 325 -28.29 10.06 12.78
C LYS A 325 -28.48 11.38 13.53
N ALA A 326 -28.32 11.38 14.86
CA ALA A 326 -28.42 12.58 15.69
C ALA A 326 -27.33 13.60 15.33
N TYR A 327 -26.09 13.12 15.04
CA TYR A 327 -25.02 13.95 14.51
C TYR A 327 -25.39 14.64 13.21
N ALA A 328 -26.01 13.92 12.27
CA ALA A 328 -26.44 14.47 10.99
C ALA A 328 -27.57 15.50 11.12
N GLU A 329 -28.43 15.37 12.14
CA GLU A 329 -29.46 16.37 12.46
C GLU A 329 -28.83 17.66 13.01
N GLN A 330 -27.76 17.56 13.82
CA GLN A 330 -27.08 18.70 14.45
C GLN A 330 -25.99 19.32 13.57
N TYR A 331 -25.27 18.51 12.76
CA TYR A 331 -24.15 18.92 11.91
C TYR A 331 -24.32 18.39 10.48
N PRO A 332 -25.37 18.81 9.74
CA PRO A 332 -25.73 18.22 8.45
C PRO A 332 -24.61 18.32 7.39
N GLU A 333 -23.92 19.46 7.32
CA GLU A 333 -22.83 19.66 6.37
C GLU A 333 -21.65 18.72 6.64
N LEU A 334 -21.25 18.58 7.91
CA LEU A 334 -20.16 17.66 8.29
C LEU A 334 -20.54 16.20 8.07
N ALA A 335 -21.80 15.83 8.30
CA ALA A 335 -22.29 14.48 8.05
C ALA A 335 -22.25 14.13 6.55
N GLU A 336 -22.66 15.05 5.67
CA GLU A 336 -22.56 14.87 4.22
C GLU A 336 -21.10 14.84 3.75
N GLU A 337 -20.24 15.73 4.29
CA GLU A 337 -18.80 15.69 4.02
C GLU A 337 -18.17 14.35 4.45
N TYR A 338 -18.52 13.84 5.64
CA TYR A 338 -18.05 12.52 6.11
C TYR A 338 -18.45 11.39 5.15
N LYS A 339 -19.73 11.35 4.73
CA LYS A 339 -20.20 10.35 3.77
C LYS A 339 -19.47 10.45 2.42
N ALA A 340 -19.27 11.68 1.93
CA ALA A 340 -18.54 11.93 0.68
C ALA A 340 -17.08 11.44 0.79
N TRP A 341 -16.40 11.70 1.89
CA TRP A 341 -15.03 11.21 2.12
C TRP A 341 -14.97 9.69 2.21
N LYS A 342 -15.90 9.08 2.94
CA LYS A 342 -15.96 7.61 3.08
C LYS A 342 -16.28 6.91 1.76
N SER A 343 -17.11 7.50 0.91
CA SER A 343 -17.41 6.97 -0.42
C SER A 343 -16.33 7.29 -1.46
N ARG A 344 -15.35 8.16 -1.14
CA ARG A 344 -14.32 8.67 -2.06
C ARG A 344 -14.90 9.23 -3.35
N LYS A 345 -16.10 9.82 -3.25
CA LYS A 345 -16.74 10.46 -4.39
C LYS A 345 -15.96 11.70 -4.82
N LEU A 346 -15.46 11.68 -6.02
CA LEU A 346 -14.76 12.81 -6.62
C LEU A 346 -15.72 13.66 -7.48
N PRO A 347 -15.49 14.96 -7.59
CA PRO A 347 -16.13 15.78 -8.61
C PRO A 347 -15.63 15.38 -10.00
N ASP A 348 -16.29 15.86 -11.04
CA ASP A 348 -15.82 15.67 -12.41
C ASP A 348 -14.62 16.58 -12.71
N LEU A 349 -13.44 16.09 -12.31
CA LEU A 349 -12.18 16.82 -12.42
C LEU A 349 -11.82 17.17 -13.88
N LYS A 350 -12.25 16.35 -14.85
CA LYS A 350 -11.94 16.57 -16.27
C LYS A 350 -12.54 17.86 -16.80
N ASN A 351 -13.73 18.23 -16.31
CA ASN A 351 -14.47 19.40 -16.72
C ASN A 351 -14.14 20.68 -15.90
N ILE A 352 -13.15 20.61 -15.01
CA ILE A 352 -12.68 21.79 -14.26
C ILE A 352 -11.64 22.54 -15.12
N GLU A 353 -12.06 23.63 -15.74
CA GLU A 353 -11.26 24.38 -16.70
C GLU A 353 -9.92 24.85 -16.12
N GLU A 354 -9.89 25.32 -14.87
CA GLU A 354 -8.64 25.82 -14.25
C GLU A 354 -7.54 24.75 -14.16
N LEU A 355 -7.88 23.44 -14.16
CA LEU A 355 -6.88 22.38 -14.13
C LEU A 355 -6.04 22.31 -15.41
N TRP A 356 -6.55 22.82 -16.53
CA TRP A 356 -5.93 22.80 -17.85
C TRP A 356 -5.18 24.10 -18.20
N GLN A 357 -5.21 25.12 -17.33
CA GLN A 357 -4.63 26.44 -17.61
C GLN A 357 -3.23 26.55 -17.00
N PHE A 358 -2.25 26.88 -17.82
CA PHE A 358 -0.86 27.12 -17.43
C PHE A 358 -0.33 28.38 -18.15
N GLU A 359 0.15 29.36 -17.38
CA GLU A 359 0.52 30.67 -17.91
C GLU A 359 1.94 30.70 -18.49
N LYS A 360 2.87 29.91 -17.93
CA LYS A 360 4.29 29.90 -18.28
C LYS A 360 4.85 28.50 -18.35
N ASP A 361 6.01 28.38 -18.98
CA ASP A 361 6.80 27.17 -18.96
C ASP A 361 7.34 26.89 -17.54
N ASP A 362 7.33 25.63 -17.11
CA ASP A 362 7.83 25.19 -15.81
C ASP A 362 8.35 23.75 -15.93
N ALA A 363 9.09 23.30 -14.94
CA ALA A 363 9.38 21.87 -14.77
C ALA A 363 8.08 21.08 -14.52
N SER A 364 8.00 19.81 -14.97
CA SER A 364 6.77 19.07 -14.72
C SER A 364 6.49 18.85 -13.22
N ARG A 365 7.50 18.84 -12.33
CA ARG A 365 7.28 18.94 -10.87
C ARG A 365 6.61 20.26 -10.45
N GLY A 366 6.89 21.35 -11.14
CA GLY A 366 6.24 22.65 -10.90
C GLY A 366 4.80 22.65 -11.39
N TYR A 367 4.56 22.12 -12.58
CA TYR A 367 3.20 21.85 -13.07
C TYR A 367 2.43 20.92 -12.13
N GLY A 368 3.09 19.85 -11.62
CA GLY A 368 2.52 18.93 -10.63
C GLY A 368 2.07 19.63 -9.36
N ASN A 369 2.87 20.56 -8.81
CA ASN A 369 2.48 21.37 -7.66
C ASN A 369 1.31 22.30 -7.98
N THR A 370 1.30 22.91 -9.15
CA THR A 370 0.18 23.76 -9.59
C THR A 370 -1.11 22.95 -9.65
N VAL A 371 -1.08 21.78 -10.27
CA VAL A 371 -2.23 20.86 -10.37
C VAL A 371 -2.67 20.37 -8.99
N LEU A 372 -1.74 19.90 -8.14
CA LEU A 372 -2.00 19.48 -6.76
C LEU A 372 -2.76 20.56 -5.97
N ASN A 373 -2.31 21.81 -6.05
CA ASN A 373 -2.93 22.92 -5.32
C ASN A 373 -4.30 23.31 -5.89
N LYS A 374 -4.52 23.18 -7.19
CA LYS A 374 -5.84 23.35 -7.81
C LYS A 374 -6.78 22.23 -7.41
N ILE A 375 -6.37 20.96 -7.55
CA ILE A 375 -7.15 19.78 -7.16
C ILE A 375 -7.53 19.82 -5.68
N ALA A 376 -6.62 20.26 -4.80
CA ALA A 376 -6.87 20.33 -3.36
C ALA A 376 -8.07 21.21 -2.97
N LYS A 377 -8.51 22.13 -3.84
CA LYS A 377 -9.74 22.92 -3.63
C LYS A 377 -10.99 22.05 -3.75
N TYR A 378 -10.96 21.02 -4.58
CA TYR A 378 -12.10 20.16 -4.93
C TYR A 378 -12.06 18.79 -4.23
N VAL A 379 -10.88 18.39 -3.73
CA VAL A 379 -10.64 17.10 -3.07
C VAL A 379 -10.13 17.36 -1.65
N PRO A 380 -11.05 17.64 -0.70
CA PRO A 380 -10.68 18.07 0.64
C PRO A 380 -9.98 16.98 1.47
N ASN A 381 -10.20 15.70 1.17
CA ASN A 381 -9.60 14.54 1.83
C ASN A 381 -8.27 14.07 1.20
N LEU A 382 -7.68 14.88 0.31
CA LEU A 382 -6.34 14.65 -0.22
C LEU A 382 -5.30 14.99 0.87
N ILE A 383 -4.43 14.04 1.19
CA ILE A 383 -3.41 14.14 2.25
C ILE A 383 -2.11 13.47 1.79
N GLY A 384 -0.97 14.04 2.12
CA GLY A 384 0.31 13.42 1.78
C GLY A 384 1.49 14.35 2.02
N GLY A 385 2.65 13.94 1.51
CA GLY A 385 3.89 14.70 1.69
C GLY A 385 5.10 13.97 1.14
N SER A 386 6.28 14.27 1.66
CA SER A 386 7.55 13.73 1.14
C SER A 386 8.39 13.07 2.22
N ALA A 387 9.31 12.21 1.77
CA ALA A 387 10.42 11.71 2.57
C ALA A 387 11.51 12.79 2.68
N ASP A 388 11.23 13.81 3.51
CA ASP A 388 12.10 14.97 3.78
C ASP A 388 12.49 15.83 2.55
N LEU A 389 11.81 15.70 1.42
CA LEU A 389 12.13 16.35 0.15
C LEU A 389 11.03 17.31 -0.35
N ALA A 390 10.08 17.71 0.50
CA ALA A 390 8.92 18.49 0.08
C ALA A 390 9.24 19.78 -0.71
N PRO A 391 10.27 20.59 -0.37
CA PRO A 391 10.64 21.77 -1.15
C PRO A 391 11.16 21.41 -2.56
N ALA A 392 11.94 20.34 -2.69
CA ALA A 392 12.49 19.87 -3.96
C ALA A 392 11.44 19.17 -4.82
N ASN A 393 10.61 18.30 -4.21
CA ASN A 393 9.52 17.61 -4.90
C ASN A 393 8.34 18.52 -5.24
N LYS A 394 8.25 19.69 -4.58
CA LYS A 394 7.11 20.59 -4.68
C LYS A 394 5.78 19.89 -4.37
N SER A 395 5.76 19.09 -3.29
CA SER A 395 4.64 18.22 -2.93
C SER A 395 3.66 18.80 -1.90
N ASN A 396 3.86 20.04 -1.45
CA ASN A 396 3.01 20.65 -0.43
C ASN A 396 1.74 21.28 -1.02
N ILE A 397 0.63 21.08 -0.31
CA ILE A 397 -0.64 21.80 -0.49
C ILE A 397 -0.51 23.13 0.28
N LYS A 398 -0.31 24.23 -0.44
CA LYS A 398 0.04 25.55 0.15
C LYS A 398 -1.01 26.09 1.12
N ALA A 399 -2.29 25.82 0.84
CA ALA A 399 -3.42 26.30 1.64
C ALA A 399 -3.68 25.47 2.90
N ARG A 400 -2.90 24.40 3.15
CA ARG A 400 -3.13 23.46 4.25
C ARG A 400 -1.88 23.34 5.11
N GLY A 401 -2.06 23.29 6.44
CA GLY A 401 -0.98 23.14 7.41
C GLY A 401 -0.31 21.77 7.40
N GLY A 402 0.71 21.61 8.22
CA GLY A 402 1.37 20.33 8.47
C GLY A 402 0.59 19.48 9.45
N TYR A 403 0.46 18.17 9.16
CA TYR A 403 -0.06 17.19 10.12
C TYR A 403 1.03 16.80 11.11
N SER A 404 0.74 16.90 12.41
CA SER A 404 1.71 16.62 13.47
C SER A 404 1.05 16.11 14.75
N ALA A 405 1.84 15.80 15.79
CA ALA A 405 1.33 15.41 17.10
C ALA A 405 0.54 16.52 17.81
N VAL A 406 0.79 17.77 17.50
CA VAL A 406 0.15 18.94 18.15
C VAL A 406 -0.93 19.59 17.27
N ASP A 407 -0.89 19.37 15.96
CA ASP A 407 -1.91 19.86 15.02
C ASP A 407 -2.30 18.73 14.06
N ARG A 408 -3.52 18.23 14.23
CA ARG A 408 -4.11 17.14 13.43
C ARG A 408 -4.93 17.66 12.24
N SER A 409 -5.04 18.97 12.06
CA SER A 409 -5.88 19.57 11.02
C SER A 409 -5.18 19.67 9.66
N GLY A 410 -3.85 19.66 9.65
CA GLY A 410 -3.04 19.80 8.46
C GLY A 410 -3.08 18.57 7.54
N SER A 411 -2.85 18.77 6.26
CA SER A 411 -2.81 17.69 5.25
C SER A 411 -1.41 17.44 4.67
N ASN A 412 -0.43 18.26 5.03
CA ASN A 412 0.96 18.05 4.60
C ASN A 412 1.69 17.18 5.63
N MET A 413 2.07 15.99 5.25
CA MET A 413 2.77 15.03 6.11
C MET A 413 4.29 15.14 5.92
N ALA A 414 5.01 15.31 7.03
CA ALA A 414 6.45 15.14 7.07
C ALA A 414 6.76 13.67 7.44
N PHE A 415 7.04 12.83 6.44
CA PHE A 415 7.38 11.42 6.69
C PHE A 415 8.81 11.26 7.22
N GLY A 416 9.68 12.25 7.02
CA GLY A 416 11.12 12.13 7.23
C GLY A 416 11.76 11.22 6.18
N ILE A 417 13.04 10.89 6.34
CA ILE A 417 13.79 10.04 5.40
C ILE A 417 13.38 8.58 5.65
N ARG A 418 12.21 8.17 5.13
CA ARG A 418 11.55 6.88 5.39
C ARG A 418 10.72 6.45 4.18
N GLU A 419 11.32 6.31 3.01
CA GLU A 419 10.60 6.04 1.75
C GLU A 419 9.77 4.77 1.83
N HIS A 420 10.32 3.69 2.41
CA HIS A 420 9.65 2.40 2.47
C HIS A 420 8.39 2.45 3.34
N ALA A 421 8.53 2.95 4.59
CA ALA A 421 7.37 3.11 5.46
C ALA A 421 6.39 4.16 4.94
N MET A 422 6.87 5.25 4.35
CA MET A 422 6.02 6.29 3.76
C MET A 422 5.01 5.69 2.76
N ALA A 423 5.49 4.88 1.83
CA ALA A 423 4.63 4.23 0.84
C ALA A 423 3.64 3.24 1.49
N ALA A 424 4.11 2.42 2.43
CA ALA A 424 3.26 1.47 3.13
C ALA A 424 2.24 2.15 4.06
N ILE A 425 2.61 3.25 4.72
CA ILE A 425 1.70 4.09 5.52
C ILE A 425 0.59 4.66 4.62
N CYS A 426 0.93 5.13 3.41
CA CYS A 426 -0.07 5.56 2.44
C CYS A 426 -1.03 4.43 2.04
N ASN A 427 -0.52 3.20 1.86
CA ASN A 427 -1.38 2.03 1.64
C ASN A 427 -2.37 1.85 2.80
N GLY A 428 -1.89 1.92 4.04
CA GLY A 428 -2.73 1.81 5.23
C GLY A 428 -3.77 2.93 5.36
N MET A 429 -3.39 4.18 5.09
CA MET A 429 -4.33 5.31 5.07
C MET A 429 -5.45 5.11 4.05
N TYR A 430 -5.08 4.63 2.84
CA TYR A 430 -6.08 4.32 1.83
C TYR A 430 -7.01 3.19 2.26
N LEU A 431 -6.47 2.08 2.76
CA LEU A 431 -7.24 0.91 3.18
C LEU A 431 -8.21 1.22 4.34
N HIS A 432 -7.83 2.10 5.25
CA HIS A 432 -8.73 2.58 6.31
C HIS A 432 -10.01 3.21 5.76
N GLY A 433 -9.90 3.93 4.65
CA GLY A 433 -11.00 4.65 4.03
C GLY A 433 -11.16 6.09 4.52
N GLY A 434 -11.75 6.92 3.66
CA GLY A 434 -11.99 8.34 3.92
C GLY A 434 -10.90 9.28 3.43
N LEU A 435 -9.68 8.82 3.27
CA LEU A 435 -8.55 9.62 2.79
C LEU A 435 -8.10 9.18 1.39
N ILE A 436 -7.51 10.12 0.66
CA ILE A 436 -6.83 9.91 -0.62
C ILE A 436 -5.37 10.29 -0.41
N PRO A 437 -4.48 9.29 -0.17
CA PRO A 437 -3.07 9.56 0.14
C PRO A 437 -2.23 9.72 -1.11
N TYR A 438 -1.22 10.59 -1.02
CA TYR A 438 -0.10 10.66 -1.94
C TYR A 438 1.21 10.74 -1.15
N CYS A 439 2.31 10.30 -1.77
CA CYS A 439 3.64 10.51 -1.22
C CYS A 439 4.66 10.82 -2.30
N ALA A 440 5.77 11.44 -1.92
CA ALA A 440 6.76 11.96 -2.84
C ALA A 440 8.19 11.71 -2.38
N THR A 441 9.04 11.40 -3.37
CA THR A 441 10.50 11.36 -3.23
C THR A 441 11.15 11.63 -4.59
N PHE A 442 12.48 11.57 -4.69
CA PHE A 442 13.15 11.55 -5.99
C PHE A 442 12.92 10.20 -6.68
N ALA A 443 12.86 10.20 -8.01
CA ALA A 443 12.54 8.99 -8.78
C ALA A 443 13.52 7.84 -8.52
N VAL A 444 14.81 8.13 -8.35
CA VAL A 444 15.82 7.12 -8.01
C VAL A 444 15.55 6.43 -6.68
N PHE A 445 14.97 7.15 -5.69
CA PHE A 445 14.66 6.59 -4.38
C PHE A 445 13.37 5.77 -4.36
N SER A 446 12.70 5.61 -5.50
CA SER A 446 11.65 4.59 -5.64
C SER A 446 12.15 3.18 -5.35
N ASP A 447 13.45 2.92 -5.46
CA ASP A 447 14.05 1.63 -5.09
C ASP A 447 13.85 1.28 -3.62
N TYR A 448 13.94 2.28 -2.71
CA TYR A 448 13.66 2.06 -1.28
C TYR A 448 12.20 1.69 -1.02
N MET A 449 11.25 2.24 -1.78
CA MET A 449 9.82 2.05 -1.55
C MET A 449 9.17 0.98 -2.45
N LYS A 450 9.93 0.37 -3.35
CA LYS A 450 9.43 -0.51 -4.42
C LYS A 450 8.56 -1.67 -3.92
N ASN A 451 8.92 -2.29 -2.78
CA ASN A 451 8.11 -3.35 -2.19
C ASN A 451 6.71 -2.84 -1.78
N ALA A 452 6.62 -1.70 -1.10
CA ALA A 452 5.33 -1.12 -0.69
C ALA A 452 4.48 -0.71 -1.91
N MET A 453 5.11 -0.20 -2.98
CA MET A 453 4.44 0.08 -4.27
C MET A 453 3.90 -1.21 -4.90
N ARG A 454 4.67 -2.31 -4.84
CA ARG A 454 4.22 -3.62 -5.30
C ARG A 454 3.02 -4.13 -4.50
N MET A 455 3.00 -3.90 -3.19
CA MET A 455 1.85 -4.27 -2.36
C MET A 455 0.59 -3.47 -2.73
N SER A 456 0.70 -2.18 -3.02
CA SER A 456 -0.45 -1.41 -3.51
C SER A 456 -0.95 -1.92 -4.86
N ALA A 457 -0.05 -2.35 -5.74
CA ALA A 457 -0.39 -2.91 -7.06
C ALA A 457 -1.08 -4.29 -6.94
N ILE A 458 -0.64 -5.14 -6.01
CA ILE A 458 -1.31 -6.43 -5.68
C ILE A 458 -2.73 -6.20 -5.15
N MET A 459 -2.91 -5.20 -4.29
CA MET A 459 -4.20 -4.86 -3.70
C MET A 459 -5.09 -4.01 -4.60
N GLU A 460 -4.57 -3.54 -5.75
CA GLU A 460 -5.26 -2.62 -6.67
C GLU A 460 -5.80 -1.38 -5.96
N ILE A 461 -4.97 -0.75 -5.12
CA ILE A 461 -5.35 0.47 -4.39
C ILE A 461 -4.66 1.70 -4.99
N PRO A 462 -5.40 2.77 -5.33
CA PRO A 462 -4.90 3.93 -6.07
C PRO A 462 -4.14 4.91 -5.17
N VAL A 463 -2.99 4.51 -4.65
CA VAL A 463 -2.02 5.40 -4.01
C VAL A 463 -1.22 6.15 -5.06
N ILE A 464 -0.97 7.44 -4.85
CA ILE A 464 -0.27 8.30 -5.79
C ILE A 464 1.17 8.52 -5.33
N TYR A 465 2.13 8.13 -6.16
CA TYR A 465 3.56 8.27 -5.95
C TYR A 465 4.11 9.36 -6.83
N ILE A 466 4.52 10.49 -6.26
CA ILE A 466 5.15 11.60 -6.96
C ILE A 466 6.66 11.37 -6.96
N LEU A 467 7.21 11.03 -8.13
CA LEU A 467 8.61 10.68 -8.31
C LEU A 467 9.29 11.76 -9.16
N THR A 468 9.91 12.74 -8.50
CA THR A 468 10.53 13.87 -9.18
C THR A 468 12.00 13.59 -9.54
N HIS A 469 12.62 14.48 -10.35
CA HIS A 469 13.99 14.27 -10.80
C HIS A 469 14.10 13.01 -11.67
N ASP A 470 13.33 13.00 -12.74
CA ASP A 470 12.90 11.85 -13.54
C ASP A 470 13.95 11.25 -14.49
N SER A 471 15.12 11.90 -14.67
CA SER A 471 16.12 11.51 -15.68
C SER A 471 17.51 12.07 -15.38
N ILE A 472 18.45 11.92 -16.31
CA ILE A 472 19.77 12.58 -16.29
C ILE A 472 19.66 14.12 -16.22
N GLY A 473 18.47 14.69 -16.45
CA GLY A 473 18.15 16.09 -16.22
C GLY A 473 18.27 16.56 -14.76
N VAL A 474 18.49 15.64 -13.82
CA VAL A 474 18.94 15.94 -12.45
C VAL A 474 20.22 16.78 -12.46
N GLY A 475 21.16 16.44 -13.35
CA GLY A 475 22.36 17.25 -13.54
C GLY A 475 23.51 16.88 -12.62
N GLU A 476 23.99 17.85 -11.87
CA GLU A 476 25.27 17.84 -11.14
C GLU A 476 25.32 16.82 -10.01
N ASP A 477 24.18 16.41 -9.44
CA ASP A 477 24.10 15.38 -8.38
C ASP A 477 24.61 14.02 -8.86
N GLY A 478 24.60 13.78 -10.18
CA GLY A 478 25.26 12.64 -10.82
C GLY A 478 24.54 11.31 -10.70
N PRO A 479 25.24 10.20 -11.00
CA PRO A 479 24.64 8.88 -11.22
C PRO A 479 23.82 8.34 -10.05
N THR A 480 24.16 8.68 -8.80
CA THR A 480 23.43 8.23 -7.60
C THR A 480 22.04 8.83 -7.47
N HIS A 481 21.72 9.88 -8.24
CA HIS A 481 20.46 10.60 -8.21
C HIS A 481 19.74 10.59 -9.57
N GLN A 482 20.35 10.02 -10.61
CA GLN A 482 19.83 9.97 -11.98
C GLN A 482 19.20 8.59 -12.26
N PRO A 483 17.85 8.49 -12.33
CA PRO A 483 17.20 7.24 -12.67
C PRO A 483 17.46 6.86 -14.13
N ILE A 484 17.79 5.62 -14.40
CA ILE A 484 17.99 5.05 -15.73
C ILE A 484 17.00 3.90 -15.95
N GLU A 485 17.12 2.82 -15.16
CA GLU A 485 16.31 1.60 -15.27
C GLU A 485 14.96 1.68 -14.55
N HIS A 486 14.76 2.67 -13.70
CA HIS A 486 13.59 2.78 -12.82
C HIS A 486 12.26 2.82 -13.58
N LEU A 487 12.19 3.60 -14.68
CA LEU A 487 11.01 3.65 -15.54
C LEU A 487 10.66 2.27 -16.10
N ALA A 488 11.64 1.57 -16.69
CA ALA A 488 11.43 0.24 -17.25
C ALA A 488 11.06 -0.78 -16.16
N GLY A 489 11.74 -0.73 -15.02
CA GLY A 489 11.48 -1.60 -13.88
C GLY A 489 10.09 -1.41 -13.27
N LEU A 490 9.59 -0.19 -13.20
CA LEU A 490 8.25 0.10 -12.68
C LEU A 490 7.16 -0.21 -13.71
N ARG A 491 7.38 0.06 -15.00
CA ARG A 491 6.48 -0.36 -16.08
C ARG A 491 6.32 -1.89 -16.19
N ALA A 492 7.31 -2.65 -15.72
CA ALA A 492 7.22 -4.11 -15.66
C ALA A 492 6.34 -4.62 -14.50
N MET A 493 5.93 -3.76 -13.56
CA MET A 493 5.11 -4.14 -12.41
C MET A 493 3.63 -4.20 -12.80
N PRO A 494 2.97 -5.37 -12.70
CA PRO A 494 1.54 -5.47 -13.02
C PRO A 494 0.70 -4.50 -12.17
N ASN A 495 -0.37 -3.99 -12.74
CA ASN A 495 -1.33 -3.08 -12.11
C ASN A 495 -0.77 -1.72 -11.64
N LEU A 496 0.49 -1.38 -11.93
CA LEU A 496 1.04 -0.06 -11.68
C LEU A 496 0.90 0.82 -12.94
N ARG A 497 0.52 2.08 -12.78
CA ARG A 497 0.49 3.08 -13.86
C ARG A 497 1.70 3.99 -13.72
N VAL A 498 2.46 4.18 -14.81
CA VAL A 498 3.65 5.04 -14.83
C VAL A 498 3.45 6.19 -15.82
N TYR A 499 3.20 7.37 -15.28
CA TYR A 499 3.01 8.60 -16.05
C TYR A 499 4.31 9.41 -16.11
N ARG A 500 4.74 9.79 -17.31
CA ARG A 500 5.87 10.71 -17.54
C ARG A 500 5.41 11.83 -18.47
N PRO A 501 4.76 12.88 -17.91
CA PRO A 501 4.15 13.95 -18.70
C PRO A 501 5.16 14.91 -19.30
N ALA A 502 4.86 15.43 -20.49
CA ALA A 502 5.71 16.32 -21.26
C ALA A 502 5.46 17.80 -21.00
N ASP A 503 4.31 18.16 -20.44
CA ASP A 503 3.95 19.55 -20.14
C ASP A 503 2.89 19.65 -19.02
N GLY A 504 2.37 20.88 -18.80
CA GLY A 504 1.37 21.13 -17.79
C GLY A 504 0.05 20.40 -18.00
N LYS A 505 -0.44 20.31 -19.24
CA LYS A 505 -1.71 19.65 -19.57
C LYS A 505 -1.62 18.14 -19.45
N GLU A 506 -0.52 17.54 -19.91
CA GLU A 506 -0.28 16.11 -19.66
C GLU A 506 -0.12 15.81 -18.16
N THR A 507 0.51 16.74 -17.40
CA THR A 507 0.61 16.61 -15.94
C THR A 507 -0.77 16.66 -15.28
N ALA A 508 -1.68 17.53 -15.75
CA ALA A 508 -3.06 17.57 -15.26
C ALA A 508 -3.80 16.26 -15.58
N ALA A 509 -3.67 15.74 -16.81
CA ALA A 509 -4.25 14.47 -17.20
C ALA A 509 -3.73 13.32 -16.33
N ALA A 510 -2.43 13.25 -16.05
CA ALA A 510 -1.82 12.24 -15.19
C ALA A 510 -2.37 12.28 -13.76
N TRP A 511 -2.48 13.46 -13.14
CA TRP A 511 -3.09 13.65 -11.82
C TRP A 511 -4.56 13.22 -11.78
N ILE A 512 -5.35 13.63 -12.77
CA ILE A 512 -6.76 13.26 -12.86
C ILE A 512 -6.91 11.75 -13.04
N SER A 513 -6.10 11.13 -13.92
CA SER A 513 -6.09 9.68 -14.10
C SER A 513 -5.71 8.93 -12.83
N ALA A 514 -4.69 9.41 -12.09
CA ALA A 514 -4.26 8.80 -10.84
C ALA A 514 -5.34 8.86 -9.75
N LEU A 515 -6.09 9.97 -9.66
CA LEU A 515 -7.17 10.14 -8.69
C LEU A 515 -8.44 9.33 -9.04
N THR A 516 -8.78 9.23 -10.32
CA THR A 516 -10.00 8.57 -10.79
C THR A 516 -9.81 7.10 -11.14
N GLY A 517 -8.57 6.65 -11.21
CA GLY A 517 -8.19 5.26 -11.47
C GLY A 517 -8.43 4.34 -10.28
N LYS A 518 -8.26 3.04 -10.52
CA LYS A 518 -8.36 1.98 -9.49
C LYS A 518 -6.99 1.45 -9.07
N ASN A 519 -5.96 1.79 -9.79
CA ASN A 519 -4.61 1.26 -9.63
C ASN A 519 -3.66 2.32 -9.06
N PRO A 520 -2.59 1.91 -8.36
CA PRO A 520 -1.57 2.86 -7.93
C PRO A 520 -0.89 3.52 -9.14
N SER A 521 -0.47 4.76 -8.96
CA SER A 521 0.08 5.57 -10.05
C SER A 521 1.38 6.26 -9.64
N CYS A 522 2.40 6.16 -10.50
CA CYS A 522 3.65 6.90 -10.39
C CYS A 522 3.61 8.10 -11.33
N LEU A 523 3.93 9.29 -10.83
CA LEU A 523 4.08 10.51 -11.60
C LEU A 523 5.58 10.85 -11.67
N PHE A 524 6.25 10.50 -12.78
CA PHE A 524 7.65 10.84 -13.05
C PHE A 524 7.74 12.27 -13.56
N LEU A 525 8.31 13.16 -12.74
CA LEU A 525 8.28 14.59 -12.99
C LEU A 525 9.69 15.18 -13.08
N SER A 526 9.92 15.99 -14.12
CA SER A 526 11.22 16.59 -14.42
C SER A 526 11.68 17.64 -13.38
N ARG A 527 13.00 17.79 -13.23
CA ARG A 527 13.63 18.90 -12.54
C ARG A 527 13.77 20.13 -13.46
N GLN A 528 14.11 19.90 -14.72
CA GLN A 528 14.30 20.93 -15.74
C GLN A 528 12.96 21.45 -16.27
N THR A 529 12.95 22.71 -16.70
CA THR A 529 11.79 23.37 -17.33
C THR A 529 11.46 22.73 -18.67
N LEU A 530 10.17 22.50 -18.92
CA LEU A 530 9.60 21.97 -20.16
C LEU A 530 8.74 23.05 -20.82
N PRO A 531 8.77 23.17 -22.17
CA PRO A 531 7.89 24.07 -22.87
C PRO A 531 6.43 23.57 -22.82
N ARG A 532 5.50 24.48 -22.89
CA ARG A 532 4.08 24.13 -23.12
C ARG A 532 3.89 23.66 -24.57
N LEU A 533 3.21 22.53 -24.73
CA LEU A 533 2.94 21.95 -26.04
C LEU A 533 1.58 22.40 -26.56
N GLN A 534 1.54 22.82 -27.83
CA GLN A 534 0.33 23.44 -28.41
C GLN A 534 -0.85 22.48 -28.48
N ASN A 535 -0.60 21.20 -28.82
CA ASN A 535 -1.65 20.18 -29.07
C ASN A 535 -1.79 19.15 -27.93
N SER A 536 -1.18 19.38 -26.77
CA SER A 536 -1.36 18.56 -25.57
C SER A 536 -2.73 18.84 -24.92
N GLY A 537 -3.20 17.91 -24.10
CA GLY A 537 -4.48 18.07 -23.38
C GLY A 537 -5.15 16.74 -23.08
N GLU A 538 -6.48 16.69 -23.17
CA GLU A 538 -7.29 15.53 -22.80
C GLU A 538 -6.96 14.24 -23.55
N LYS A 539 -6.36 14.32 -24.75
CA LYS A 539 -5.87 13.15 -25.50
C LYS A 539 -4.88 12.33 -24.66
N ALA A 540 -4.17 12.95 -23.71
CA ALA A 540 -3.23 12.28 -22.80
C ALA A 540 -3.89 11.20 -21.92
N PHE A 541 -5.20 11.26 -21.68
CA PHE A 541 -5.95 10.19 -21.00
C PHE A 541 -5.91 8.84 -21.74
N LYS A 542 -5.50 8.85 -23.01
CA LYS A 542 -5.33 7.62 -23.80
C LYS A 542 -3.98 6.94 -23.59
N GLY A 543 -3.09 7.53 -22.80
CA GLY A 543 -1.76 7.01 -22.52
C GLY A 543 -0.74 7.19 -23.64
N GLY A 544 -1.18 7.25 -24.89
CA GLY A 544 -0.40 7.55 -26.08
C GLY A 544 -1.30 8.17 -27.15
N TYR A 545 -0.85 9.24 -27.81
CA TYR A 545 -1.67 9.97 -28.77
C TYR A 545 -0.82 10.72 -29.81
N VAL A 546 -1.40 11.01 -30.96
CA VAL A 546 -0.76 11.85 -31.98
C VAL A 546 -0.75 13.30 -31.52
N LEU A 547 0.43 13.80 -31.19
CA LEU A 547 0.66 15.20 -30.79
C LEU A 547 0.75 16.11 -32.03
N CYS A 548 1.57 15.74 -33.01
CA CYS A 548 1.72 16.42 -34.29
C CYS A 548 1.66 15.40 -35.41
N ASP A 549 0.67 15.50 -36.30
CA ASP A 549 0.53 14.56 -37.40
C ASP A 549 1.40 14.93 -38.62
N SER A 550 1.57 14.00 -39.52
CA SER A 550 2.16 14.23 -40.84
C SER A 550 1.18 14.97 -41.76
N GLU A 551 1.70 15.69 -42.75
CA GLU A 551 0.91 16.28 -43.82
C GLU A 551 0.47 15.18 -44.84
N LYS A 552 1.34 14.18 -45.06
CA LYS A 552 1.05 13.00 -45.84
C LYS A 552 0.07 12.07 -45.11
N LYS A 553 -0.79 11.37 -45.84
CA LYS A 553 -1.68 10.34 -45.28
C LYS A 553 -0.91 9.23 -44.56
N THR A 554 0.25 8.87 -45.08
CA THR A 554 1.18 7.93 -44.46
C THR A 554 2.48 8.69 -44.18
N PRO A 555 2.88 8.85 -42.92
CA PRO A 555 4.14 9.51 -42.57
C PRO A 555 5.35 8.70 -43.08
N ASP A 556 6.43 9.39 -43.38
CA ASP A 556 7.70 8.74 -43.75
C ASP A 556 8.31 7.98 -42.53
N ALA A 557 8.09 8.47 -41.33
CA ALA A 557 8.42 7.80 -40.09
C ALA A 557 7.55 8.29 -38.89
N ILE A 558 7.59 7.57 -37.77
CA ILE A 558 6.94 7.95 -36.53
C ILE A 558 8.01 8.15 -35.42
N ILE A 559 7.99 9.29 -34.75
CA ILE A 559 8.79 9.52 -33.54
C ILE A 559 7.87 9.39 -32.34
N ILE A 560 8.20 8.49 -31.42
CA ILE A 560 7.46 8.24 -30.18
C ILE A 560 8.31 8.78 -29.02
N ALA A 561 7.79 9.72 -28.24
CA ALA A 561 8.54 10.31 -27.14
C ALA A 561 7.69 10.44 -25.87
N THR A 562 8.34 10.61 -24.74
CA THR A 562 7.69 10.80 -23.44
C THR A 562 8.44 11.82 -22.58
N GLY A 563 7.74 12.49 -21.67
CA GLY A 563 8.35 13.44 -20.76
C GLY A 563 9.10 14.57 -21.50
N SER A 564 10.27 14.91 -20.99
CA SER A 564 11.11 16.00 -21.53
C SER A 564 11.50 15.80 -23.00
N GLU A 565 11.56 14.59 -23.49
CA GLU A 565 12.02 14.28 -24.86
C GLU A 565 10.94 14.53 -25.92
N VAL A 566 9.69 14.79 -25.54
CA VAL A 566 8.62 15.16 -26.49
C VAL A 566 8.95 16.50 -27.17
N ALA A 567 9.46 17.47 -26.44
CA ALA A 567 9.89 18.75 -27.02
C ALA A 567 11.05 18.57 -28.01
N LEU A 568 11.97 17.66 -27.72
CA LEU A 568 13.07 17.29 -28.61
C LEU A 568 12.54 16.64 -29.91
N ALA A 569 11.55 15.75 -29.80
CA ALA A 569 10.90 15.14 -30.95
C ALA A 569 10.19 16.18 -31.85
N VAL A 570 9.53 17.19 -31.25
CA VAL A 570 8.91 18.30 -31.99
C VAL A 570 9.97 19.11 -32.74
N SER A 571 11.09 19.43 -32.10
CA SER A 571 12.21 20.14 -32.77
C SER A 571 12.80 19.31 -33.93
N ALA A 572 12.91 17.98 -33.75
CA ALA A 572 13.39 17.10 -34.83
C ALA A 572 12.41 17.04 -36.02
N LYS A 573 11.09 17.09 -35.78
CA LYS A 573 10.09 17.18 -36.85
C LYS A 573 10.30 18.43 -37.72
N GLU A 574 10.52 19.59 -37.11
CA GLU A 574 10.75 20.85 -37.85
C GLU A 574 12.04 20.78 -38.71
N ALA A 575 13.11 20.21 -38.15
CA ALA A 575 14.35 20.00 -38.88
C ALA A 575 14.18 19.04 -40.08
N LEU A 576 13.50 17.91 -39.85
CA LEU A 576 13.20 16.90 -40.89
C LEU A 576 12.30 17.49 -41.98
N LYS A 577 11.30 18.29 -41.64
CA LYS A 577 10.43 18.98 -42.62
C LYS A 577 11.21 19.89 -43.54
N ALA A 578 12.22 20.60 -43.06
CA ALA A 578 13.09 21.43 -43.88
C ALA A 578 13.89 20.61 -44.92
N GLU A 579 14.08 19.33 -44.64
CA GLU A 579 14.74 18.38 -45.55
C GLU A 579 13.74 17.55 -46.40
N GLY A 580 12.44 17.85 -46.32
CA GLY A 580 11.39 17.16 -47.09
C GLY A 580 10.92 15.83 -46.51
N VAL A 581 11.31 15.50 -45.30
CA VAL A 581 10.87 14.29 -44.56
C VAL A 581 9.69 14.64 -43.66
N ASP A 582 8.56 13.96 -43.85
CA ASP A 582 7.32 14.22 -43.13
C ASP A 582 7.05 13.14 -42.05
N VAL A 583 7.14 13.49 -40.80
CA VAL A 583 7.02 12.56 -39.67
C VAL A 583 5.82 12.85 -38.79
N ARG A 584 5.29 11.80 -38.18
CA ARG A 584 4.30 11.89 -37.11
C ARG A 584 5.00 11.90 -35.75
N ILE A 585 4.57 12.76 -34.83
CA ILE A 585 5.00 12.75 -33.41
C ILE A 585 3.88 12.15 -32.55
N VAL A 586 4.23 11.13 -31.78
CA VAL A 586 3.39 10.51 -30.76
C VAL A 586 3.94 10.84 -29.38
N SER A 587 3.15 11.50 -28.55
CA SER A 587 3.44 11.58 -27.11
C SER A 587 2.88 10.34 -26.40
N MET A 588 3.71 9.69 -25.56
CA MET A 588 3.40 8.47 -24.84
C MET A 588 3.55 8.69 -23.32
N PRO A 589 2.68 9.49 -22.67
CA PRO A 589 2.81 9.77 -21.25
C PRO A 589 2.59 8.57 -20.34
N CYS A 590 1.86 7.52 -20.79
CA CYS A 590 1.62 6.29 -20.00
C CYS A 590 1.42 5.09 -20.92
N MET A 591 2.37 4.17 -20.90
CA MET A 591 2.31 2.96 -21.74
C MET A 591 1.13 2.05 -21.36
N GLU A 592 0.86 1.90 -20.06
CA GLU A 592 -0.18 1.01 -19.55
C GLU A 592 -1.58 1.46 -19.98
N ASP A 593 -1.84 2.77 -19.97
CA ASP A 593 -3.11 3.33 -20.43
C ASP A 593 -3.24 3.24 -21.95
N PHE A 594 -2.14 3.36 -22.70
CA PHE A 594 -2.15 3.15 -24.16
C PHE A 594 -2.45 1.70 -24.50
N GLU A 595 -1.83 0.74 -23.81
CA GLU A 595 -2.09 -0.69 -24.02
C GLU A 595 -3.53 -1.09 -23.68
N ALA A 596 -4.16 -0.40 -22.76
CA ALA A 596 -5.56 -0.61 -22.43
C ALA A 596 -6.55 -0.10 -23.49
N GLN A 597 -6.08 0.62 -24.54
CA GLN A 597 -6.93 1.09 -25.60
C GLN A 597 -7.28 -0.04 -26.59
N SER A 598 -8.35 0.19 -27.38
CA SER A 598 -8.73 -0.74 -28.44
C SER A 598 -7.64 -0.83 -29.52
N GLU A 599 -7.53 -1.99 -30.18
CA GLU A 599 -6.60 -2.20 -31.31
C GLU A 599 -6.80 -1.14 -32.41
N LYS A 600 -8.07 -0.78 -32.68
CA LYS A 600 -8.39 0.28 -33.65
C LYS A 600 -7.77 1.63 -33.29
N TYR A 601 -7.77 1.97 -31.97
CA TYR A 601 -7.15 3.21 -31.50
C TYR A 601 -5.62 3.11 -31.60
N LYS A 602 -5.03 2.02 -31.12
CA LYS A 602 -3.58 1.81 -31.20
C LYS A 602 -3.07 1.87 -32.64
N GLU A 603 -3.77 1.22 -33.56
CA GLU A 603 -3.47 1.28 -34.99
C GLU A 603 -3.62 2.69 -35.58
N SER A 604 -4.57 3.49 -35.12
CA SER A 604 -4.70 4.89 -35.55
C SER A 604 -3.55 5.78 -35.11
N VAL A 605 -2.91 5.47 -33.97
CA VAL A 605 -1.76 6.22 -33.42
C VAL A 605 -0.44 5.70 -34.01
N LEU A 606 -0.28 4.37 -34.03
CA LEU A 606 0.93 3.66 -34.48
C LEU A 606 0.56 2.66 -35.60
N PRO A 607 0.22 3.15 -36.80
CA PRO A 607 -0.19 2.30 -37.90
C PRO A 607 0.87 1.25 -38.26
N SER A 608 0.45 0.00 -38.38
CA SER A 608 1.31 -1.17 -38.57
C SER A 608 2.09 -1.14 -39.91
N ASN A 609 1.56 -0.44 -40.92
CA ASN A 609 2.23 -0.25 -42.19
C ASN A 609 3.38 0.78 -42.17
N VAL A 610 3.55 1.54 -41.07
CA VAL A 610 4.69 2.45 -40.88
C VAL A 610 5.69 1.80 -39.91
N ARG A 611 6.72 1.17 -40.48
CA ARG A 611 7.75 0.44 -39.72
C ARG A 611 8.93 1.32 -39.30
N ALA A 612 9.18 2.41 -40.03
CA ALA A 612 10.18 3.40 -39.69
C ALA A 612 9.77 4.15 -38.41
N ARG A 613 10.21 3.64 -37.23
CA ARG A 613 9.85 4.19 -35.92
C ARG A 613 11.09 4.49 -35.10
N VAL A 614 11.07 5.63 -34.43
CA VAL A 614 12.11 6.03 -33.47
C VAL A 614 11.46 6.32 -32.11
N ALA A 615 11.95 5.70 -31.05
CA ALA A 615 11.57 6.06 -29.67
C ALA A 615 12.62 6.97 -29.05
N VAL A 616 12.20 7.92 -28.23
CA VAL A 616 13.09 8.88 -27.55
C VAL A 616 12.70 9.00 -26.07
N GLU A 617 13.57 8.51 -25.19
CA GLU A 617 13.39 8.61 -23.73
C GLU A 617 14.74 8.61 -23.02
N ALA A 618 14.99 9.56 -22.14
CA ALA A 618 16.16 9.60 -21.27
C ALA A 618 16.03 8.57 -20.14
N GLY A 619 16.07 7.31 -20.48
CA GLY A 619 15.95 6.12 -19.64
C GLY A 619 16.34 4.86 -20.42
N ALA A 620 16.28 3.70 -19.75
CA ALA A 620 16.66 2.41 -20.34
C ALA A 620 15.79 2.06 -21.56
N SER A 621 16.43 1.59 -22.62
CA SER A 621 15.81 1.35 -23.92
C SER A 621 14.81 0.19 -23.96
N MET A 622 14.91 -0.76 -23.03
CA MET A 622 14.29 -2.08 -23.12
C MET A 622 12.76 -2.09 -23.29
N CYS A 623 12.02 -1.16 -22.72
CA CYS A 623 10.56 -1.15 -22.84
C CYS A 623 10.04 -0.61 -24.19
N TRP A 624 10.93 0.00 -25.01
CA TRP A 624 10.55 0.61 -26.27
C TRP A 624 10.54 -0.34 -27.46
N TYR A 625 11.22 -1.50 -27.38
CA TYR A 625 11.27 -2.48 -28.48
C TYR A 625 9.88 -2.95 -28.93
N LYS A 626 8.91 -3.02 -28.03
CA LYS A 626 7.52 -3.35 -28.35
C LYS A 626 6.90 -2.37 -29.36
N TYR A 627 7.27 -1.10 -29.32
CA TYR A 627 6.69 -0.03 -30.14
C TYR A 627 7.46 0.25 -31.41
N VAL A 628 8.77 0.13 -31.35
CA VAL A 628 9.61 0.40 -32.53
C VAL A 628 9.86 -0.84 -33.40
N GLY A 629 9.72 -2.04 -32.84
CA GLY A 629 10.01 -3.30 -33.54
C GLY A 629 11.50 -3.50 -33.85
N LEU A 630 11.80 -4.50 -34.71
CA LEU A 630 13.17 -4.85 -35.07
C LEU A 630 13.82 -3.86 -36.05
N ASP A 631 13.02 -3.14 -36.82
CA ASP A 631 13.48 -2.19 -37.84
C ASP A 631 13.63 -0.76 -37.31
N GLY A 632 13.09 -0.53 -36.11
CA GLY A 632 13.13 0.78 -35.48
C GLY A 632 14.44 1.08 -34.75
N LYS A 633 14.52 2.29 -34.21
CA LYS A 633 15.67 2.75 -33.41
C LYS A 633 15.21 3.41 -32.11
N ILE A 634 16.04 3.33 -31.08
CA ILE A 634 15.78 3.94 -29.78
C ILE A 634 16.92 4.91 -29.46
N VAL A 635 16.57 6.17 -29.18
CA VAL A 635 17.44 7.16 -28.56
C VAL A 635 17.18 7.08 -27.08
N GLY A 636 17.95 6.27 -26.38
CA GLY A 636 17.84 5.94 -24.95
C GLY A 636 19.20 5.94 -24.30
N ILE A 637 19.23 5.58 -23.01
CA ILE A 637 20.48 5.49 -22.24
C ILE A 637 20.49 4.17 -21.43
N ASP A 638 21.44 3.29 -21.76
CA ASP A 638 21.63 1.97 -21.14
C ASP A 638 22.91 1.91 -20.30
N THR A 639 23.41 3.06 -19.88
CA THR A 639 24.55 3.21 -18.95
C THR A 639 24.18 4.19 -17.86
N PHE A 640 24.86 4.14 -16.73
CA PHE A 640 24.69 5.17 -15.72
C PHE A 640 25.06 6.55 -16.24
N GLY A 641 24.42 7.58 -15.69
CA GLY A 641 24.63 8.97 -16.03
C GLY A 641 26.02 9.49 -15.59
N ALA A 642 26.14 10.79 -15.44
CA ALA A 642 27.38 11.45 -15.03
C ALA A 642 27.08 12.76 -14.26
N SER A 643 28.05 13.26 -13.50
CA SER A 643 27.95 14.56 -12.82
C SER A 643 28.39 15.67 -13.77
N ALA A 644 27.43 16.47 -14.25
CA ALA A 644 27.66 17.67 -15.06
C ALA A 644 26.35 18.47 -15.18
N PRO A 645 26.38 19.74 -15.63
CA PRO A 645 25.14 20.46 -15.97
C PRO A 645 24.25 19.67 -16.93
N ALA A 646 22.94 19.65 -16.66
CA ALA A 646 21.95 18.86 -17.36
C ALA A 646 22.10 18.94 -18.91
N LYS A 647 22.24 20.17 -19.47
CA LYS A 647 22.40 20.36 -20.91
C LYS A 647 23.58 19.58 -21.48
N LYS A 648 24.74 19.58 -20.79
CA LYS A 648 25.92 18.82 -21.23
C LYS A 648 25.69 17.31 -21.15
N LEU A 649 24.87 16.84 -20.21
CA LEU A 649 24.52 15.43 -20.10
C LEU A 649 23.60 14.99 -21.26
N PHE A 650 22.58 15.77 -21.59
CA PHE A 650 21.73 15.49 -22.73
C PHE A 650 22.56 15.46 -24.03
N GLU A 651 23.46 16.42 -24.24
CA GLU A 651 24.39 16.42 -25.39
C GLU A 651 25.31 15.17 -25.40
N LYS A 652 25.93 14.86 -24.24
CA LYS A 652 26.84 13.71 -24.11
C LYS A 652 26.17 12.37 -24.42
N PHE A 653 24.95 12.18 -23.97
CA PHE A 653 24.19 10.94 -24.12
C PHE A 653 23.33 10.90 -25.39
N GLY A 654 23.49 11.88 -26.29
CA GLY A 654 22.87 11.87 -27.61
C GLY A 654 21.41 12.32 -27.65
N PHE A 655 20.93 13.01 -26.61
CA PHE A 655 19.59 13.60 -26.64
C PHE A 655 19.65 15.00 -27.27
N THR A 656 19.90 15.03 -28.58
CA THR A 656 19.97 16.26 -29.40
C THR A 656 19.04 16.14 -30.61
N THR A 657 18.62 17.28 -31.14
CA THR A 657 17.80 17.32 -32.37
C THR A 657 18.45 16.52 -33.51
N ASP A 658 19.75 16.72 -33.71
CA ASP A 658 20.52 16.05 -34.80
C ASP A 658 20.56 14.53 -34.58
N ALA A 659 20.70 14.05 -33.36
CA ALA A 659 20.71 12.62 -33.09
C ALA A 659 19.35 11.96 -33.41
N VAL A 660 18.23 12.64 -33.07
CA VAL A 660 16.89 12.16 -33.41
C VAL A 660 16.66 12.20 -34.94
N VAL A 661 17.09 13.29 -35.63
CA VAL A 661 17.01 13.42 -37.08
C VAL A 661 17.80 12.29 -37.78
N ASN A 662 19.03 12.02 -37.33
CA ASN A 662 19.85 10.95 -37.87
C ASN A 662 19.24 9.58 -37.64
N ALA A 663 18.67 9.33 -36.42
CA ALA A 663 17.96 8.10 -36.15
C ALA A 663 16.76 7.88 -37.08
N VAL A 664 15.98 8.95 -37.38
CA VAL A 664 14.87 8.87 -38.32
C VAL A 664 15.36 8.56 -39.74
N LYS A 665 16.40 9.23 -40.21
CA LYS A 665 16.98 8.96 -41.54
C LYS A 665 17.48 7.51 -41.68
N GLU A 666 18.13 7.01 -40.62
CA GLU A 666 18.60 5.61 -40.61
C GLU A 666 17.45 4.59 -40.69
N VAL A 667 16.34 4.80 -39.96
CA VAL A 667 15.21 3.87 -40.02
C VAL A 667 14.43 3.98 -41.34
N ILE A 668 14.34 5.18 -41.93
CA ILE A 668 13.75 5.35 -43.27
C ILE A 668 14.59 4.62 -44.35
N ALA A 669 15.92 4.71 -44.28
CA ALA A 669 16.80 4.03 -45.24
C ALA A 669 16.75 2.50 -45.15
N LYS A 670 16.32 1.94 -44.01
CA LYS A 670 16.17 0.49 -43.78
C LYS A 670 14.81 -0.06 -44.24
N ASN A 671 13.79 0.77 -44.25
CA ASN A 671 12.39 0.38 -44.54
C ASN A 671 11.92 0.90 -45.91
#